data_528a5c151facc7b7275bbffc836bc673
#
_entry.id   528a5c151facc7b7275bbffc836bc673
#
_cell.length_a   1.000
_cell.length_b   1.000
_cell.length_c   1.000
_cell.angle_alpha   90.00
_cell.angle_beta   90.00
_cell.angle_gamma   90.00
#
_symmetry.space_group_name_H-M   'P 1'
#
loop_
_entity.id
_entity.type
_entity.pdbx_description
1 polymer ?
#
loop_
_entity_poly.entity_id
_entity_poly.type
_entity_poly.pdbx_seq_one_letter_code
_entity_poly.pdbx_strand_id
1 'polypeptide(L)'
;MKFSFRKSFLFLSIVLLPCADGLLGNTLVQDTNENFIRSLRDLQARMDEINRKLAEKTKIRPVSRLSPFSTQNQKVPSTDNSFDELYPSNERNRDEIQFKDSTNDGTQVFKRHAQVESDSLVYPVMPLRISYGLDSEGLPDLNELRNVLFKSNLYDGLVDLGGLMKDNLNVDPFRLSTEDLREISQICVHYLKEKGFEGMVAMVSPTQIDPSTGAELRRPGQFGLDLKIWVARIKRVRLAYSASDNNKSELKIKNILTRQLGKQRVLGQPLRSKFKKTIKRMGRNPGKSARLLLLPSDQPGLVEGVVEIKAQKRTQFSFGVANNGSPTTGEWLWNGRFRLHELSRSDDPLDLSFTISETGERFGLGMGYQIPLVQPGVLDLSLTGNYGEYDGSSFALTPIHFEGSSMSADLALHGNPLSWESEKGSLGYQIGFNYERVKARNSIFQENAEGTFLTPRISLFREKKGRIIRSLASVTLKSNVGSIPVHQREFMGGFQVDEKVPVLSIAHQSMINLSKLFNRSGDPYANLDRHSLWLKFKLAGALTNNRMLPQRQWLLGGTVGVRGYPEAIVAGDRGFLFSMEYRWKLFSLGSSPKKRFSLSVAPFFDYGQSFIKDPFFYESDQTLIGLGCGLLSELPGGGRARLDFAKPLTEVVTGTGIREGTQSDDYRIHASTQWTF
;
A
#
# COMPACT_ATOMS: atom_id res chain seq x y z
N MET A 1 37.35 2.81 21.53
CA MET A 1 36.00 3.28 21.19
C MET A 1 35.67 4.54 22.03
N LYS A 2 35.97 5.72 21.54
CA LYS A 2 35.53 6.98 22.15
C LYS A 2 34.50 7.59 21.20
N PHE A 3 33.22 7.27 21.41
CA PHE A 3 32.13 7.91 20.71
C PHE A 3 31.99 9.37 21.22
N SER A 4 32.23 10.31 20.34
CA SER A 4 32.05 11.74 20.64
C SER A 4 30.57 12.11 20.58
N PHE A 5 29.89 12.05 21.70
CA PHE A 5 28.48 12.40 21.91
C PHE A 5 28.13 13.88 21.63
N ARG A 6 29.14 14.73 21.29
CA ARG A 6 28.94 16.16 21.06
C ARG A 6 28.36 16.56 19.69
N LYS A 7 28.36 15.68 18.70
CA LYS A 7 27.82 15.98 17.34
C LYS A 7 26.32 15.79 17.21
N SER A 8 25.68 15.04 18.08
CA SER A 8 24.25 14.67 17.95
C SER A 8 23.27 15.75 18.46
N PHE A 9 23.71 16.73 19.24
CA PHE A 9 22.82 17.78 19.76
C PHE A 9 22.68 19.01 18.83
N LEU A 10 23.56 19.13 17.84
CA LEU A 10 23.52 20.23 16.86
C LEU A 10 22.49 20.04 15.75
N PHE A 11 21.89 18.88 15.67
CA PHE A 11 20.97 18.51 14.60
C PHE A 11 19.59 19.17 14.68
N LEU A 12 19.17 19.59 15.86
CA LEU A 12 17.84 20.20 16.05
C LEU A 12 17.81 21.71 15.70
N SER A 13 18.97 22.36 15.65
CA SER A 13 19.09 23.81 15.39
C SER A 13 19.40 24.16 13.92
N ILE A 14 19.80 23.20 13.10
CA ILE A 14 20.29 23.44 11.72
C ILE A 14 19.19 23.27 10.66
N VAL A 15 18.03 22.71 11.00
CA VAL A 15 16.96 22.46 10.03
C VAL A 15 16.15 23.72 9.67
N LEU A 16 16.34 24.85 10.34
CA LEU A 16 15.49 26.04 10.17
C LEU A 16 16.15 27.30 9.57
N LEU A 17 17.42 27.26 9.20
CA LEU A 17 18.08 28.40 8.55
C LEU A 17 19.16 27.88 7.59
N PRO A 18 18.98 27.85 6.28
CA PRO A 18 19.25 28.95 5.38
C PRO A 18 18.41 28.93 4.08
N CYS A 19 17.49 29.82 3.91
CA CYS A 19 16.81 30.11 2.65
C CYS A 19 16.97 31.57 2.21
N ALA A 20 18.10 32.18 2.42
CA ALA A 20 18.29 33.54 1.96
C ALA A 20 19.76 33.83 1.73
N ASP A 21 20.36 33.29 0.66
CA ASP A 21 21.53 33.91 0.02
C ASP A 21 21.88 33.11 -1.24
N GLY A 22 21.56 33.67 -2.41
CA GLY A 22 21.94 33.03 -3.68
C GLY A 22 21.25 33.57 -4.92
N LEU A 23 21.04 34.87 -4.96
CA LEU A 23 20.71 35.57 -6.22
C LEU A 23 21.71 36.71 -6.36
N LEU A 24 22.71 36.52 -7.21
CA LEU A 24 23.44 37.55 -7.98
C LEU A 24 24.81 37.01 -8.43
N GLY A 25 25.04 37.00 -9.75
CA GLY A 25 26.40 36.86 -10.25
C GLY A 25 26.57 36.12 -11.58
N ASN A 26 26.04 36.68 -12.66
CA ASN A 26 26.52 36.35 -14.00
C ASN A 26 27.62 37.35 -14.39
N THR A 27 28.80 36.82 -14.70
CA THR A 27 29.70 37.30 -15.82
C THR A 27 31.11 36.79 -15.55
N LEU A 28 31.57 35.87 -16.38
CA LEU A 28 32.99 35.57 -16.71
C LEU A 28 33.12 34.09 -17.16
N VAL A 29 32.60 33.76 -18.32
CA VAL A 29 32.70 32.38 -18.85
C VAL A 29 32.91 32.46 -20.36
N GLN A 30 34.08 32.82 -20.83
CA GLN A 30 34.45 32.53 -22.21
C GLN A 30 35.89 32.03 -22.40
N ASP A 31 36.82 32.29 -21.49
CA ASP A 31 38.23 31.88 -21.65
C ASP A 31 38.61 30.57 -20.91
N THR A 32 37.73 30.02 -20.13
CA THR A 32 37.98 28.79 -19.37
C THR A 32 37.63 27.50 -20.13
N ASN A 33 36.83 27.57 -21.18
CA ASN A 33 36.31 26.36 -21.86
C ASN A 33 37.36 25.58 -22.64
N GLU A 34 38.31 26.24 -23.33
CA GLU A 34 39.32 25.50 -24.09
C GLU A 34 40.37 24.82 -23.21
N ASN A 35 40.78 25.47 -22.16
CA ASN A 35 41.72 24.88 -21.17
C ASN A 35 41.08 23.74 -20.39
N PHE A 36 39.79 23.85 -20.12
CA PHE A 36 39.02 22.78 -19.41
C PHE A 36 38.84 21.55 -20.33
N ILE A 37 38.48 21.75 -21.60
CA ILE A 37 38.35 20.64 -22.59
C ILE A 37 39.70 19.95 -22.80
N ARG A 38 40.80 20.71 -22.78
CA ARG A 38 42.15 20.15 -22.87
C ARG A 38 42.49 19.32 -21.64
N SER A 39 42.15 19.81 -20.45
CA SER A 39 42.32 19.09 -19.17
C SER A 39 41.49 17.81 -19.11
N LEU A 40 40.28 17.82 -19.66
CA LEU A 40 39.41 16.63 -19.73
C LEU A 40 39.96 15.57 -20.67
N ARG A 41 40.50 15.98 -21.84
CA ARG A 41 41.16 15.05 -22.78
C ARG A 41 42.42 14.46 -22.18
N ASP A 42 43.21 15.23 -21.45
CA ASP A 42 44.37 14.75 -20.72
C ASP A 42 43.98 13.80 -19.57
N LEU A 43 42.90 14.10 -18.88
CA LEU A 43 42.35 13.24 -17.85
C LEU A 43 41.85 11.92 -18.42
N GLN A 44 41.15 11.97 -19.52
CA GLN A 44 40.65 10.79 -20.24
C GLN A 44 41.80 9.92 -20.75
N ALA A 45 42.82 10.54 -21.35
CA ALA A 45 44.02 9.82 -21.78
C ALA A 45 44.79 9.16 -20.64
N ARG A 46 44.87 9.84 -19.46
CA ARG A 46 45.45 9.25 -18.26
C ARG A 46 44.59 8.11 -17.67
N MET A 47 43.28 8.25 -17.70
CA MET A 47 42.37 7.16 -17.30
C MET A 47 42.50 5.95 -18.21
N ASP A 48 42.57 6.15 -19.51
CA ASP A 48 42.75 5.06 -20.47
C ASP A 48 44.11 4.37 -20.27
N GLU A 49 45.16 5.14 -19.96
CA GLU A 49 46.46 4.60 -19.65
C GLU A 49 46.51 3.88 -18.33
N ILE A 50 45.81 4.35 -17.28
CA ILE A 50 45.67 3.69 -16.01
C ILE A 50 44.87 2.39 -16.18
N ASN A 51 43.79 2.42 -16.93
CA ASN A 51 42.97 1.22 -17.21
C ASN A 51 43.78 0.18 -18.01
N ARG A 52 44.57 0.65 -18.99
CA ARG A 52 45.49 -0.23 -19.73
C ARG A 52 46.55 -0.85 -18.81
N LYS A 53 47.19 -0.07 -17.96
CA LYS A 53 48.20 -0.53 -16.99
C LYS A 53 47.59 -1.44 -15.92
N LEU A 54 46.36 -1.22 -15.52
CA LEU A 54 45.58 -2.08 -14.65
C LEU A 54 45.21 -3.39 -15.34
N ALA A 55 44.78 -3.36 -16.60
CA ALA A 55 44.48 -4.55 -17.40
C ALA A 55 45.73 -5.36 -17.68
N GLU A 56 46.88 -4.73 -17.88
CA GLU A 56 48.18 -5.40 -18.08
C GLU A 56 48.77 -5.99 -16.80
N LYS A 57 48.57 -5.37 -15.64
CA LYS A 57 49.11 -5.85 -14.34
C LYS A 57 48.21 -6.82 -13.61
N THR A 58 46.94 -6.81 -13.91
CA THR A 58 45.98 -7.66 -13.25
C THR A 58 45.22 -8.43 -14.32
N LYS A 59 45.41 -9.73 -14.38
CA LYS A 59 44.42 -10.64 -14.98
C LYS A 59 43.10 -10.60 -14.16
N ILE A 60 42.77 -9.47 -13.57
CA ILE A 60 41.72 -9.25 -12.62
C ILE A 60 40.73 -8.32 -13.30
N ARG A 61 39.47 -8.74 -13.32
CA ARG A 61 38.30 -8.05 -13.89
C ARG A 61 38.17 -6.66 -13.32
N PRO A 62 37.97 -5.60 -14.11
CA PRO A 62 37.76 -4.26 -13.59
C PRO A 62 36.49 -4.18 -12.75
N VAL A 63 36.62 -3.46 -11.67
CA VAL A 63 35.53 -3.20 -10.72
C VAL A 63 34.56 -2.23 -11.34
N SER A 64 33.31 -2.64 -11.39
CA SER A 64 32.23 -1.80 -11.86
C SER A 64 31.88 -0.72 -10.85
N ARG A 65 31.42 0.41 -11.34
CA ARG A 65 30.98 1.56 -10.59
C ARG A 65 30.01 1.20 -9.48
N LEU A 66 30.35 1.57 -8.27
CA LEU A 66 29.44 1.64 -7.17
C LEU A 66 28.45 2.76 -7.40
N SER A 67 27.19 2.47 -7.36
CA SER A 67 26.19 3.50 -7.18
C SER A 67 26.20 3.95 -5.74
N PRO A 68 26.44 5.21 -5.45
CA PRO A 68 26.22 5.74 -4.12
C PRO A 68 24.73 5.58 -3.77
N PHE A 69 24.47 5.46 -2.51
CA PHE A 69 23.18 5.37 -1.87
C PHE A 69 22.04 6.08 -2.62
N SER A 70 21.23 5.36 -3.31
CA SER A 70 19.86 5.77 -3.53
C SER A 70 19.10 5.43 -2.26
N THR A 71 18.94 6.40 -1.39
CA THR A 71 17.91 6.35 -0.37
C THR A 71 16.56 6.42 -1.07
N GLN A 72 16.20 5.35 -1.77
CA GLN A 72 14.80 5.16 -2.07
C GLN A 72 14.13 4.96 -0.71
N ASN A 73 13.49 6.01 -0.22
CA ASN A 73 12.46 5.92 0.79
C ASN A 73 11.34 5.04 0.25
N GLN A 74 11.61 3.76 0.13
CA GLN A 74 10.55 2.77 0.05
C GLN A 74 9.95 2.76 1.45
N LYS A 75 8.87 3.52 1.65
CA LYS A 75 7.88 3.14 2.62
C LYS A 75 7.48 1.72 2.23
N VAL A 76 8.11 0.75 2.85
CA VAL A 76 7.54 -0.58 2.96
C VAL A 76 6.18 -0.32 3.59
N PRO A 77 5.07 -0.57 2.90
CA PRO A 77 3.79 -0.55 3.55
C PRO A 77 3.94 -1.51 4.72
N SER A 78 3.75 -1.05 5.93
CA SER A 78 3.67 -1.93 7.08
C SER A 78 2.50 -2.86 6.83
N THR A 79 2.79 -4.06 6.35
CA THR A 79 1.84 -5.15 6.21
C THR A 79 1.57 -5.74 7.58
N ASP A 80 1.17 -4.93 8.52
CA ASP A 80 0.64 -5.34 9.81
C ASP A 80 -0.77 -4.81 9.97
N ASN A 81 -1.67 -5.44 9.24
CA ASN A 81 -3.06 -5.46 9.60
C ASN A 81 -3.50 -6.91 9.66
N SER A 82 -3.24 -7.53 10.82
CA SER A 82 -4.00 -8.68 11.30
C SER A 82 -5.43 -8.22 11.62
N PHE A 83 -6.23 -8.00 10.59
CA PHE A 83 -7.66 -7.77 10.68
C PHE A 83 -8.39 -8.89 9.97
N ASP A 84 -8.39 -10.05 10.58
CA ASP A 84 -9.28 -11.12 10.18
C ASP A 84 -9.62 -11.99 11.40
N GLU A 85 -10.38 -11.43 12.30
CA GLU A 85 -11.24 -12.23 13.17
C GLU A 85 -12.40 -11.37 13.62
N LEU A 86 -13.58 -11.76 13.17
CA LEU A 86 -14.94 -11.48 13.63
C LEU A 86 -15.82 -10.88 12.53
N TYR A 87 -16.41 -11.77 11.76
CA TYR A 87 -17.80 -11.84 11.31
C TYR A 87 -17.93 -12.79 10.11
N PRO A 88 -18.69 -13.88 10.20
CA PRO A 88 -19.10 -14.67 9.05
C PRO A 88 -20.22 -13.90 8.32
N SER A 89 -19.89 -13.11 7.33
CA SER A 89 -20.88 -12.64 6.38
C SER A 89 -20.99 -13.70 5.28
N ASN A 90 -22.09 -14.42 5.26
CA ASN A 90 -22.54 -15.20 4.12
C ASN A 90 -22.78 -14.25 2.94
N GLU A 91 -21.79 -14.08 2.11
CA GLU A 91 -21.93 -13.43 0.81
C GLU A 91 -21.82 -14.50 -0.28
N ARG A 92 -22.96 -15.07 -0.65
CA ARG A 92 -23.11 -15.80 -1.91
C ARG A 92 -23.56 -14.83 -2.99
N ASN A 93 -22.91 -14.92 -4.14
CA ASN A 93 -23.27 -14.36 -5.45
C ASN A 93 -23.75 -12.90 -5.48
N ARG A 94 -22.84 -11.96 -5.77
CA ARG A 94 -23.13 -10.54 -5.98
C ARG A 94 -23.10 -10.08 -7.44
N ASP A 95 -23.08 -10.98 -8.41
CA ASP A 95 -22.69 -10.56 -9.77
C ASP A 95 -23.84 -10.38 -10.78
N GLU A 96 -25.12 -10.41 -10.36
CA GLU A 96 -26.24 -10.29 -11.30
C GLU A 96 -27.36 -9.33 -10.86
N ILE A 97 -27.04 -8.16 -10.32
CA ILE A 97 -28.03 -7.09 -10.19
C ILE A 97 -27.88 -6.17 -11.41
N GLN A 98 -28.85 -6.21 -12.31
CA GLN A 98 -28.89 -5.35 -13.48
C GLN A 98 -29.96 -4.28 -13.33
N PHE A 99 -29.68 -3.08 -13.81
CA PHE A 99 -30.65 -1.99 -13.92
C PHE A 99 -31.19 -1.95 -15.35
N LYS A 100 -32.48 -1.71 -15.48
CA LYS A 100 -33.20 -1.66 -16.75
C LYS A 100 -32.87 -0.35 -17.49
N ASP A 101 -32.39 -0.47 -18.72
CA ASP A 101 -32.32 0.71 -19.61
C ASP A 101 -33.72 1.10 -20.06
N SER A 102 -34.02 2.41 -20.03
CA SER A 102 -35.35 2.99 -20.15
C SER A 102 -35.98 2.97 -21.56
N THR A 103 -35.58 2.06 -22.45
CA THR A 103 -36.00 2.12 -23.86
C THR A 103 -36.66 0.87 -24.44
N ASN A 104 -37.17 -0.10 -23.65
CA ASN A 104 -37.94 -1.23 -24.25
C ASN A 104 -39.15 -1.60 -23.41
N ASP A 105 -40.32 -1.20 -23.91
CA ASP A 105 -41.65 -1.55 -23.42
C ASP A 105 -42.03 -2.93 -24.02
N GLY A 106 -41.49 -4.01 -23.44
CA GLY A 106 -41.77 -5.37 -23.85
C GLY A 106 -42.23 -6.20 -22.65
N THR A 107 -43.52 -6.45 -22.55
CA THR A 107 -44.14 -7.38 -21.59
C THR A 107 -43.58 -8.79 -21.84
N GLN A 108 -42.60 -9.23 -21.08
CA GLN A 108 -42.12 -10.62 -21.13
C GLN A 108 -43.05 -11.52 -20.32
N VAL A 109 -43.60 -12.53 -20.98
CA VAL A 109 -44.35 -13.60 -20.32
C VAL A 109 -43.35 -14.61 -19.76
N PHE A 110 -43.27 -14.69 -18.44
CA PHE A 110 -42.39 -15.61 -17.75
C PHE A 110 -42.96 -17.02 -17.73
N LYS A 111 -42.18 -18.03 -18.18
CA LYS A 111 -42.54 -19.46 -18.07
C LYS A 111 -42.18 -19.95 -16.65
N ARG A 112 -43.08 -20.74 -16.04
CA ARG A 112 -42.87 -21.37 -14.73
C ARG A 112 -41.90 -22.55 -14.87
N HIS A 113 -40.95 -22.69 -13.95
CA HIS A 113 -40.19 -23.93 -13.76
C HIS A 113 -41.09 -25.02 -13.18
N ALA A 114 -41.02 -26.23 -13.75
CA ALA A 114 -41.87 -27.35 -13.37
C ALA A 114 -41.36 -28.13 -12.14
N GLN A 115 -40.18 -27.87 -11.62
CA GLN A 115 -39.61 -28.62 -10.47
C GLN A 115 -38.98 -27.67 -9.47
N VAL A 116 -39.62 -27.51 -8.32
CA VAL A 116 -39.08 -26.91 -7.10
C VAL A 116 -38.67 -28.04 -6.16
N GLU A 117 -37.41 -28.14 -5.80
CA GLU A 117 -36.97 -29.03 -4.72
C GLU A 117 -37.71 -28.66 -3.41
N SER A 118 -38.19 -29.68 -2.71
CA SER A 118 -39.32 -29.72 -1.81
C SER A 118 -39.23 -28.97 -0.46
N ASP A 119 -38.31 -28.05 -0.23
CA ASP A 119 -38.14 -27.41 1.09
C ASP A 119 -38.27 -25.87 1.16
N SER A 120 -38.54 -25.18 0.04
CA SER A 120 -38.74 -23.72 0.07
C SER A 120 -40.22 -23.36 0.18
N LEU A 121 -40.60 -22.66 1.22
CA LEU A 121 -41.94 -22.07 1.39
C LEU A 121 -42.17 -21.03 0.27
N VAL A 122 -43.34 -21.11 -0.38
CA VAL A 122 -43.74 -20.24 -1.50
C VAL A 122 -44.98 -19.46 -1.13
N TYR A 123 -44.93 -18.15 -1.34
CA TYR A 123 -46.00 -17.23 -0.98
C TYR A 123 -46.61 -16.59 -2.22
N PRO A 124 -47.95 -16.49 -2.32
CA PRO A 124 -48.60 -15.69 -3.34
C PRO A 124 -48.50 -14.19 -2.98
N VAL A 125 -48.02 -13.36 -3.88
CA VAL A 125 -47.77 -11.93 -3.62
C VAL A 125 -48.33 -11.03 -4.70
N MET A 126 -49.21 -10.09 -4.30
CA MET A 126 -49.76 -9.05 -5.18
C MET A 126 -50.53 -8.01 -4.34
N PRO A 127 -50.09 -6.74 -4.31
CA PRO A 127 -48.79 -6.26 -4.70
C PRO A 127 -47.74 -6.47 -3.60
N LEU A 128 -46.47 -6.42 -4.00
CA LEU A 128 -45.37 -6.23 -3.06
C LEU A 128 -45.25 -4.74 -2.72
N ARG A 129 -45.45 -4.37 -1.47
CA ARG A 129 -45.34 -2.99 -1.01
C ARG A 129 -44.03 -2.79 -0.28
N ILE A 130 -43.13 -1.99 -0.85
CA ILE A 130 -41.84 -1.64 -0.23
C ILE A 130 -41.97 -0.26 0.39
N SER A 131 -41.74 -0.16 1.69
CA SER A 131 -41.86 1.10 2.44
C SER A 131 -40.84 1.21 3.56
N TYR A 132 -40.61 2.43 4.02
CA TYR A 132 -39.81 2.63 5.23
C TYR A 132 -40.60 2.30 6.49
N GLY A 133 -39.94 1.64 7.45
CA GLY A 133 -40.54 1.28 8.72
C GLY A 133 -40.65 2.44 9.73
N LEU A 134 -39.92 3.54 9.48
CA LEU A 134 -39.96 4.80 10.21
C LEU A 134 -40.12 5.94 9.21
N ASP A 135 -40.12 7.19 9.73
CA ASP A 135 -40.13 8.40 8.92
C ASP A 135 -39.09 8.35 7.80
N SER A 136 -39.50 8.68 6.59
CA SER A 136 -38.67 8.69 5.38
C SER A 136 -37.81 9.97 5.26
N GLU A 137 -37.87 10.89 6.21
CA GLU A 137 -37.12 12.14 6.17
C GLU A 137 -35.62 11.87 6.05
N GLY A 138 -34.99 12.44 5.03
CA GLY A 138 -33.56 12.28 4.73
C GLY A 138 -33.17 10.97 4.06
N LEU A 139 -34.13 10.10 3.69
CA LEU A 139 -33.94 8.87 2.93
C LEU A 139 -34.27 9.07 1.43
N PRO A 140 -33.70 8.26 0.52
CA PRO A 140 -33.98 8.36 -0.90
C PRO A 140 -35.36 7.81 -1.24
N ASP A 141 -35.88 8.19 -2.42
CA ASP A 141 -37.13 7.64 -2.94
C ASP A 141 -36.93 6.16 -3.34
N LEU A 142 -37.87 5.31 -2.94
CA LEU A 142 -37.88 3.89 -3.26
C LEU A 142 -38.43 3.59 -4.67
N ASN A 143 -38.95 4.60 -5.39
CA ASN A 143 -39.44 4.41 -6.76
C ASN A 143 -38.35 3.95 -7.74
N GLU A 144 -37.09 4.29 -7.47
CA GLU A 144 -35.95 3.79 -8.27
C GLU A 144 -35.83 2.25 -8.25
N LEU A 145 -36.32 1.58 -7.19
CA LEU A 145 -36.31 0.12 -7.09
C LEU A 145 -37.24 -0.55 -8.11
N ARG A 146 -38.19 0.16 -8.67
CA ARG A 146 -39.10 -0.36 -9.73
C ARG A 146 -38.36 -0.72 -11.03
N ASN A 147 -37.17 -0.20 -11.22
CA ASN A 147 -36.36 -0.46 -12.42
C ASN A 147 -35.34 -1.60 -12.22
N VAL A 148 -35.44 -2.35 -11.12
CA VAL A 148 -34.49 -3.41 -10.79
C VAL A 148 -35.03 -4.76 -11.23
N LEU A 149 -34.15 -5.52 -11.90
CA LEU A 149 -34.38 -6.91 -12.27
C LEU A 149 -33.62 -7.83 -11.31
N PHE A 150 -34.23 -8.93 -10.90
CA PHE A 150 -33.57 -9.93 -10.05
C PHE A 150 -33.84 -11.34 -10.57
N LYS A 151 -32.97 -12.29 -10.20
CA LYS A 151 -33.11 -13.69 -10.58
C LYS A 151 -33.94 -14.43 -9.54
N SER A 152 -35.06 -14.97 -9.96
CA SER A 152 -35.91 -15.82 -9.12
C SER A 152 -35.56 -17.30 -9.32
N ASN A 153 -35.74 -18.10 -8.27
CA ASN A 153 -35.60 -19.54 -8.36
C ASN A 153 -36.87 -20.22 -8.92
N LEU A 154 -37.97 -19.48 -9.03
CA LEU A 154 -39.27 -20.01 -9.48
C LEU A 154 -39.60 -19.67 -10.93
N TYR A 155 -38.87 -18.76 -11.56
CA TYR A 155 -39.12 -18.28 -12.91
C TYR A 155 -37.86 -18.37 -13.75
N ASP A 156 -38.03 -18.73 -15.02
CA ASP A 156 -36.98 -18.63 -16.02
C ASP A 156 -36.73 -17.16 -16.38
N GLY A 157 -35.49 -16.71 -16.20
CA GLY A 157 -35.10 -15.35 -16.52
C GLY A 157 -35.13 -14.40 -15.32
N LEU A 158 -35.08 -13.09 -15.62
CA LEU A 158 -35.05 -12.03 -14.63
C LEU A 158 -36.48 -11.52 -14.36
N VAL A 159 -36.84 -11.37 -13.11
CA VAL A 159 -38.13 -10.84 -12.66
C VAL A 159 -38.02 -9.35 -12.44
N ASP A 160 -38.97 -8.59 -12.95
CA ASP A 160 -39.09 -7.14 -12.78
C ASP A 160 -39.71 -6.79 -11.42
N LEU A 161 -38.93 -6.16 -10.53
CA LEU A 161 -39.40 -5.74 -9.23
C LEU A 161 -40.54 -4.70 -9.35
N GLY A 162 -40.52 -3.85 -10.38
CA GLY A 162 -41.58 -2.90 -10.68
C GLY A 162 -42.91 -3.56 -11.02
N GLY A 163 -42.88 -4.72 -11.70
CA GLY A 163 -44.05 -5.52 -11.97
C GLY A 163 -44.69 -6.09 -10.71
N LEU A 164 -43.88 -6.55 -9.76
CA LEU A 164 -44.32 -7.04 -8.44
C LEU A 164 -44.97 -5.94 -7.58
N MET A 165 -44.52 -4.69 -7.75
CA MET A 165 -45.03 -3.55 -6.99
C MET A 165 -46.33 -2.93 -7.55
N LYS A 166 -46.81 -3.41 -8.73
CA LYS A 166 -48.05 -2.96 -9.31
C LYS A 166 -49.23 -3.78 -8.76
N ASP A 167 -50.28 -3.07 -8.41
CA ASP A 167 -51.58 -3.69 -8.05
C ASP A 167 -52.38 -3.91 -9.34
N ASN A 168 -52.43 -5.13 -9.79
CA ASN A 168 -53.06 -5.48 -11.06
C ASN A 168 -54.15 -6.56 -10.83
N LEU A 169 -55.38 -6.09 -10.60
CA LEU A 169 -56.51 -6.94 -10.21
C LEU A 169 -56.90 -8.05 -11.25
N ASN A 170 -56.30 -8.02 -12.44
CA ASN A 170 -56.63 -8.93 -13.54
C ASN A 170 -55.53 -9.99 -13.83
N VAL A 171 -54.55 -10.11 -12.95
CA VAL A 171 -53.43 -11.07 -13.13
C VAL A 171 -53.32 -11.96 -11.90
N ASP A 172 -52.97 -13.22 -12.08
CA ASP A 172 -52.68 -14.12 -10.97
C ASP A 172 -51.54 -13.61 -10.11
N PRO A 173 -51.60 -13.75 -8.76
CA PRO A 173 -50.55 -13.34 -7.89
C PRO A 173 -49.23 -14.05 -8.19
N PHE A 174 -48.13 -13.29 -8.17
CA PHE A 174 -46.79 -13.85 -8.31
C PHE A 174 -46.51 -14.81 -7.17
N ARG A 175 -45.80 -15.88 -7.43
CA ARG A 175 -45.30 -16.78 -6.39
C ARG A 175 -43.85 -16.45 -6.08
N LEU A 176 -43.55 -16.13 -4.84
CA LEU A 176 -42.16 -15.83 -4.39
C LEU A 176 -41.76 -16.86 -3.34
N SER A 177 -40.57 -17.42 -3.51
CA SER A 177 -39.95 -18.28 -2.51
C SER A 177 -39.35 -17.45 -1.35
N THR A 178 -39.01 -18.10 -0.24
CA THR A 178 -38.27 -17.49 0.85
C THR A 178 -36.95 -16.90 0.37
N GLU A 179 -36.29 -17.56 -0.58
CA GLU A 179 -35.08 -17.08 -1.21
C GLU A 179 -35.29 -15.79 -2.03
N ASP A 180 -36.38 -15.74 -2.80
CA ASP A 180 -36.73 -14.53 -3.59
C ASP A 180 -36.97 -13.33 -2.65
N LEU A 181 -37.68 -13.52 -1.55
CA LEU A 181 -37.90 -12.47 -0.55
C LEU A 181 -36.60 -12.01 0.12
N ARG A 182 -35.67 -12.95 0.33
CA ARG A 182 -34.32 -12.61 0.84
C ARG A 182 -33.53 -11.81 -0.19
N GLU A 183 -33.57 -12.19 -1.46
CA GLU A 183 -32.90 -11.48 -2.56
C GLU A 183 -33.44 -10.06 -2.69
N ILE A 184 -34.78 -9.88 -2.71
CA ILE A 184 -35.42 -8.55 -2.74
C ILE A 184 -35.00 -7.71 -1.53
N SER A 185 -34.95 -8.30 -0.34
CA SER A 185 -34.46 -7.62 0.87
C SER A 185 -33.01 -7.17 0.72
N GLN A 186 -32.14 -8.00 0.13
CA GLN A 186 -30.75 -7.66 -0.13
C GLN A 186 -30.62 -6.54 -1.18
N ILE A 187 -31.44 -6.56 -2.21
CA ILE A 187 -31.50 -5.49 -3.22
C ILE A 187 -31.84 -4.14 -2.55
N CYS A 188 -32.85 -4.10 -1.69
CA CYS A 188 -33.20 -2.89 -0.95
C CYS A 188 -32.06 -2.38 -0.08
N VAL A 189 -31.40 -3.27 0.64
CA VAL A 189 -30.20 -2.94 1.46
C VAL A 189 -29.07 -2.45 0.57
N HIS A 190 -28.81 -3.10 -0.55
CA HIS A 190 -27.74 -2.71 -1.48
C HIS A 190 -27.99 -1.34 -2.09
N TYR A 191 -29.22 -1.08 -2.54
CA TYR A 191 -29.63 0.24 -3.06
C TYR A 191 -29.33 1.37 -2.06
N LEU A 192 -29.76 1.21 -0.80
CA LEU A 192 -29.50 2.21 0.23
C LEU A 192 -28.00 2.35 0.56
N LYS A 193 -27.26 1.27 0.49
CA LYS A 193 -25.82 1.29 0.71
C LYS A 193 -25.09 2.06 -0.39
N GLU A 194 -25.50 1.92 -1.64
CA GLU A 194 -24.98 2.74 -2.74
C GLU A 194 -25.30 4.22 -2.58
N LYS A 195 -26.50 4.56 -2.09
CA LYS A 195 -26.87 5.93 -1.71
C LYS A 195 -26.14 6.43 -0.44
N GLY A 196 -25.26 5.60 0.15
CA GLY A 196 -24.36 5.99 1.25
C GLY A 196 -24.95 5.88 2.64
N PHE A 197 -25.95 5.02 2.86
CA PHE A 197 -26.52 4.73 4.18
C PHE A 197 -25.85 3.49 4.80
N GLU A 198 -26.03 3.30 6.12
CA GLU A 198 -25.50 2.20 6.91
C GLU A 198 -26.51 1.74 7.96
N GLY A 199 -26.35 0.49 8.42
CA GLY A 199 -27.23 -0.05 9.45
C GLY A 199 -28.67 -0.26 8.97
N MET A 200 -28.84 -0.80 7.76
CA MET A 200 -30.14 -1.08 7.18
C MET A 200 -30.55 -2.52 7.43
N VAL A 201 -31.86 -2.72 7.64
CA VAL A 201 -32.51 -4.01 7.65
C VAL A 201 -33.77 -3.91 6.82
N ALA A 202 -33.94 -4.83 5.89
CA ALA A 202 -35.18 -4.98 5.13
C ALA A 202 -35.78 -6.35 5.43
N MET A 203 -37.02 -6.38 5.85
CA MET A 203 -37.72 -7.64 6.20
C MET A 203 -39.21 -7.51 5.94
N VAL A 204 -39.82 -8.64 5.65
CA VAL A 204 -41.27 -8.75 5.54
C VAL A 204 -41.92 -8.50 6.90
N SER A 205 -43.11 -7.91 6.92
CA SER A 205 -43.84 -7.67 8.15
C SER A 205 -44.05 -8.95 8.94
N PRO A 206 -43.63 -8.98 10.22
CA PRO A 206 -43.82 -10.17 11.09
C PRO A 206 -45.29 -10.55 11.32
N THR A 207 -46.22 -9.64 11.02
CA THR A 207 -47.68 -9.90 11.10
C THR A 207 -48.20 -10.62 9.86
N GLN A 208 -47.41 -10.76 8.82
CA GLN A 208 -47.78 -11.40 7.55
C GLN A 208 -47.06 -12.73 7.32
N ILE A 209 -45.82 -12.82 7.73
CA ILE A 209 -45.02 -14.05 7.70
C ILE A 209 -44.26 -14.12 9.02
N ASP A 210 -44.36 -15.24 9.70
CA ASP A 210 -43.60 -15.50 10.93
C ASP A 210 -42.11 -15.61 10.63
N PRO A 211 -41.25 -14.75 11.18
CA PRO A 211 -39.83 -14.74 10.87
C PRO A 211 -39.08 -15.98 11.40
N SER A 212 -39.66 -16.71 12.35
CA SER A 212 -39.04 -17.90 12.96
C SER A 212 -39.40 -19.22 12.26
N THR A 213 -40.63 -19.35 11.82
CA THR A 213 -41.16 -20.57 11.20
C THR A 213 -41.34 -20.45 9.70
N GLY A 214 -41.42 -19.22 9.18
CA GLY A 214 -41.82 -18.94 7.80
C GLY A 214 -43.31 -19.14 7.54
N ALA A 215 -44.14 -19.40 8.56
CA ALA A 215 -45.55 -19.61 8.38
C ALA A 215 -46.28 -18.36 7.90
N GLU A 216 -47.15 -18.50 6.93
CA GLU A 216 -48.00 -17.43 6.41
C GLU A 216 -49.10 -17.10 7.41
N LEU A 217 -49.19 -15.84 7.83
CA LEU A 217 -50.15 -15.33 8.80
C LEU A 217 -51.28 -14.49 8.18
N ARG A 218 -51.23 -14.26 6.85
CA ARG A 218 -52.24 -13.49 6.12
C ARG A 218 -53.53 -14.33 6.00
N ARG A 219 -54.65 -13.63 5.95
CA ARG A 219 -55.97 -14.29 5.73
C ARG A 219 -55.99 -14.84 4.29
N PRO A 220 -56.71 -15.99 4.08
CA PRO A 220 -56.93 -16.51 2.74
C PRO A 220 -57.51 -15.43 1.81
N GLY A 221 -56.91 -15.32 0.61
CA GLY A 221 -57.31 -14.27 -0.36
C GLY A 221 -56.61 -12.94 -0.22
N GLN A 222 -55.79 -12.73 0.82
CA GLN A 222 -54.95 -11.52 0.96
C GLN A 222 -53.54 -11.79 0.41
N PHE A 223 -53.26 -11.24 -0.78
CA PHE A 223 -51.98 -11.44 -1.47
C PHE A 223 -50.98 -10.31 -1.26
N GLY A 224 -51.41 -9.11 -0.74
CA GLY A 224 -50.55 -8.00 -0.48
C GLY A 224 -49.46 -8.33 0.54
N LEU A 225 -48.21 -8.08 0.22
CA LEU A 225 -47.06 -8.32 1.09
C LEU A 225 -46.29 -7.06 1.36
N ASP A 226 -46.08 -6.72 2.63
CA ASP A 226 -45.38 -5.51 3.05
C ASP A 226 -43.93 -5.83 3.43
N LEU A 227 -43.00 -5.31 2.66
CA LEU A 227 -41.57 -5.33 2.96
C LEU A 227 -41.18 -3.97 3.52
N LYS A 228 -40.76 -3.97 4.80
CA LYS A 228 -40.38 -2.75 5.51
C LYS A 228 -38.86 -2.63 5.63
N ILE A 229 -38.37 -1.41 5.37
CA ILE A 229 -36.96 -1.08 5.45
C ILE A 229 -36.74 -0.15 6.63
N TRP A 230 -35.86 -0.57 7.54
CA TRP A 230 -35.40 0.26 8.66
C TRP A 230 -33.97 0.70 8.39
N VAL A 231 -33.71 2.01 8.52
CA VAL A 231 -32.38 2.58 8.48
C VAL A 231 -32.04 3.07 9.88
N ALA A 232 -30.92 2.62 10.41
CA ALA A 232 -30.50 2.98 11.76
C ALA A 232 -30.41 4.49 11.94
N ARG A 233 -31.05 5.01 12.98
CA ARG A 233 -30.94 6.39 13.46
C ARG A 233 -30.28 6.36 14.83
N ILE A 234 -29.18 7.08 15.00
CA ILE A 234 -28.42 7.07 16.24
C ILE A 234 -29.09 7.99 17.27
N LYS A 235 -29.67 7.42 18.33
CA LYS A 235 -30.25 8.19 19.44
C LYS A 235 -29.16 8.83 20.31
N ARG A 236 -28.10 8.10 20.61
CA ARG A 236 -26.92 8.59 21.36
C ARG A 236 -25.66 7.87 20.96
N VAL A 237 -24.52 8.51 21.20
CA VAL A 237 -23.21 7.91 20.99
C VAL A 237 -22.47 7.82 22.31
N ARG A 238 -21.99 6.62 22.64
CA ARG A 238 -21.11 6.38 23.80
C ARG A 238 -19.68 6.08 23.30
N LEU A 239 -18.69 6.55 24.04
CA LEU A 239 -17.28 6.22 23.82
C LEU A 239 -16.91 5.10 24.82
N ALA A 240 -16.49 3.96 24.30
CA ALA A 240 -15.84 2.90 25.05
C ALA A 240 -14.34 2.94 24.74
N TYR A 241 -13.57 3.51 25.65
CA TYR A 241 -12.13 3.65 25.53
C TYR A 241 -11.44 2.63 26.42
N SER A 242 -10.67 1.73 25.82
CA SER A 242 -9.86 0.74 26.52
C SER A 242 -8.39 1.09 26.36
N ALA A 243 -7.83 1.79 27.32
CA ALA A 243 -6.39 2.02 27.44
C ALA A 243 -6.01 1.94 28.93
N SER A 244 -4.84 1.41 29.20
CA SER A 244 -4.22 1.57 30.51
C SER A 244 -3.73 3.04 30.63
N ASP A 245 -4.26 3.78 31.59
CA ASP A 245 -3.69 4.96 32.23
C ASP A 245 -3.67 6.33 31.54
N ASN A 246 -4.55 6.70 30.60
CA ASN A 246 -4.45 8.06 30.07
C ASN A 246 -5.79 8.79 29.86
N ASN A 247 -6.34 9.38 30.92
CA ASN A 247 -7.55 10.23 30.90
C ASN A 247 -7.44 11.41 29.91
N LYS A 248 -6.23 11.89 29.60
CA LYS A 248 -6.02 13.00 28.65
C LYS A 248 -6.31 12.58 27.21
N SER A 249 -5.96 11.36 26.82
CA SER A 249 -6.24 10.84 25.47
C SER A 249 -7.73 10.58 25.28
N GLU A 250 -8.42 10.06 26.29
CA GLU A 250 -9.85 9.85 26.25
C GLU A 250 -10.62 11.17 26.06
N LEU A 251 -10.27 12.21 26.81
CA LEU A 251 -10.89 13.54 26.69
C LEU A 251 -10.69 14.15 25.30
N LYS A 252 -9.49 14.03 24.73
CA LYS A 252 -9.21 14.48 23.35
C LYS A 252 -10.07 13.76 22.32
N ILE A 253 -10.16 12.43 22.42
CA ILE A 253 -10.99 11.60 21.53
C ILE A 253 -12.45 11.95 21.66
N LYS A 254 -12.94 12.12 22.89
CA LYS A 254 -14.30 12.56 23.18
C LYS A 254 -14.62 13.91 22.52
N ASN A 255 -13.71 14.87 22.62
CA ASN A 255 -13.87 16.18 21.97
C ASN A 255 -13.89 16.09 20.44
N ILE A 256 -13.01 15.27 19.84
CA ILE A 256 -13.01 15.03 18.39
C ILE A 256 -14.32 14.39 17.98
N LEU A 257 -14.78 13.36 18.70
CA LEU A 257 -16.03 12.67 18.41
C LEU A 257 -17.23 13.62 18.51
N THR A 258 -17.33 14.41 19.58
CA THR A 258 -18.41 15.40 19.78
C THR A 258 -18.43 16.41 18.64
N ARG A 259 -17.27 16.93 18.24
CA ARG A 259 -17.15 17.85 17.11
C ARG A 259 -17.61 17.20 15.79
N GLN A 260 -17.29 15.93 15.56
CA GLN A 260 -17.69 15.20 14.34
C GLN A 260 -19.18 14.88 14.35
N LEU A 261 -19.75 14.52 15.49
CA LEU A 261 -21.20 14.32 15.65
C LEU A 261 -21.97 15.58 15.29
N GLY A 262 -21.54 16.74 15.82
CA GLY A 262 -22.17 18.01 15.52
C GLY A 262 -22.02 18.41 14.05
N LYS A 263 -20.82 18.31 13.47
CA LYS A 263 -20.58 18.66 12.05
C LYS A 263 -21.37 17.80 11.07
N GLN A 264 -21.60 16.52 11.39
CA GLN A 264 -22.27 15.59 10.49
C GLN A 264 -23.75 15.42 10.80
N ARG A 265 -24.26 16.11 11.83
CA ARG A 265 -25.65 16.02 12.30
C ARG A 265 -26.11 14.56 12.44
N VAL A 266 -25.33 13.73 13.14
CA VAL A 266 -25.52 12.28 13.17
C VAL A 266 -26.72 11.86 14.04
N LEU A 267 -26.98 12.61 15.13
CA LEU A 267 -28.04 12.26 16.09
C LEU A 267 -29.42 12.49 15.48
N GLY A 268 -30.29 11.51 15.59
CA GLY A 268 -31.65 11.53 15.07
C GLY A 268 -31.79 11.36 13.56
N GLN A 269 -30.71 11.47 12.81
CA GLN A 269 -30.70 11.34 11.36
C GLN A 269 -30.32 9.93 10.88
N PRO A 270 -30.76 9.50 9.69
CA PRO A 270 -30.33 8.23 9.11
C PRO A 270 -28.81 8.11 9.06
N LEU A 271 -28.28 6.99 9.52
CA LEU A 271 -26.84 6.77 9.62
C LEU A 271 -26.18 6.73 8.25
N ARG A 272 -25.26 7.65 8.01
CA ARG A 272 -24.48 7.76 6.78
C ARG A 272 -23.14 7.02 6.87
N SER A 273 -22.71 6.39 5.80
CA SER A 273 -21.43 5.71 5.68
C SER A 273 -20.22 6.62 5.98
N LYS A 274 -20.37 7.94 5.75
CA LYS A 274 -19.37 8.95 6.09
C LYS A 274 -19.00 8.93 7.57
N PHE A 275 -19.96 8.74 8.46
CA PHE A 275 -19.70 8.68 9.91
C PHE A 275 -18.93 7.42 10.25
N LYS A 276 -19.32 6.26 9.74
CA LYS A 276 -18.60 4.99 9.92
C LYS A 276 -17.16 5.08 9.41
N LYS A 277 -16.96 5.68 8.22
CA LYS A 277 -15.62 5.94 7.66
C LYS A 277 -14.78 6.84 8.58
N THR A 278 -15.40 7.88 9.15
CA THR A 278 -14.72 8.77 10.12
C THR A 278 -14.25 8.01 11.34
N ILE A 279 -15.10 7.14 11.93
CA ILE A 279 -14.72 6.31 13.07
C ILE A 279 -13.59 5.35 12.69
N LYS A 280 -13.72 4.66 11.56
CA LYS A 280 -12.66 3.75 11.08
C LYS A 280 -11.31 4.45 10.92
N ARG A 281 -11.30 5.70 10.48
CA ARG A 281 -10.07 6.49 10.35
C ARG A 281 -9.44 6.89 11.67
N MET A 282 -10.22 7.00 12.76
CA MET A 282 -9.67 7.20 14.11
C MET A 282 -8.79 6.04 14.57
N GLY A 283 -8.99 4.84 14.00
CA GLY A 283 -8.14 3.66 14.24
C GLY A 283 -7.10 3.41 13.15
N ARG A 284 -6.79 4.39 12.29
CA ARG A 284 -5.81 4.19 11.21
C ARG A 284 -4.36 4.23 11.68
N ASN A 285 -4.10 4.90 12.79
CA ASN A 285 -2.79 4.85 13.43
C ASN A 285 -2.53 3.42 13.92
N PRO A 286 -1.37 2.81 13.62
CA PRO A 286 -1.03 1.46 14.07
C PRO A 286 -1.12 1.24 15.58
N GLY A 287 -1.04 2.33 16.38
CA GLY A 287 -1.22 2.29 17.84
C GLY A 287 -2.67 2.25 18.31
N LYS A 288 -3.66 2.30 17.43
CA LYS A 288 -5.09 2.33 17.77
C LYS A 288 -5.93 1.47 16.84
N SER A 289 -7.05 0.97 17.36
CA SER A 289 -8.16 0.46 16.54
C SER A 289 -9.44 1.14 16.97
N ALA A 290 -10.30 1.50 16.01
CA ALA A 290 -11.59 2.12 16.28
C ALA A 290 -12.69 1.44 15.46
N ARG A 291 -13.81 1.13 16.12
CA ARG A 291 -14.98 0.55 15.48
C ARG A 291 -16.28 1.16 16.03
N LEU A 292 -17.29 1.21 15.17
CA LEU A 292 -18.62 1.62 15.54
C LEU A 292 -19.47 0.34 15.72
N LEU A 293 -19.99 0.14 16.91
CA LEU A 293 -20.99 -0.88 17.23
C LEU A 293 -22.34 -0.20 17.29
N LEU A 294 -23.36 -0.82 16.70
CA LEU A 294 -24.75 -0.36 16.76
C LEU A 294 -25.51 -1.34 17.68
N LEU A 295 -25.96 -0.85 18.81
CA LEU A 295 -26.77 -1.63 19.76
C LEU A 295 -28.24 -1.28 19.58
N PRO A 296 -29.16 -2.25 19.64
CA PRO A 296 -30.60 -2.00 19.62
C PRO A 296 -31.00 -1.01 20.70
N SER A 297 -31.97 -0.16 20.42
CA SER A 297 -32.66 0.70 21.38
C SER A 297 -34.08 0.20 21.58
N ASP A 298 -34.81 0.85 22.49
CA ASP A 298 -36.17 0.50 22.86
C ASP A 298 -37.20 0.61 21.71
N GLN A 299 -36.84 1.30 20.64
CA GLN A 299 -37.71 1.51 19.48
C GLN A 299 -37.06 0.94 18.22
N PRO A 300 -37.81 0.23 17.37
CA PRO A 300 -37.32 -0.27 16.09
C PRO A 300 -36.71 0.84 15.23
N GLY A 301 -35.53 0.58 14.64
CA GLY A 301 -34.81 1.55 13.81
C GLY A 301 -34.01 2.60 14.60
N LEU A 302 -34.22 2.78 15.91
CA LEU A 302 -33.34 3.57 16.75
C LEU A 302 -32.22 2.68 17.33
N VAL A 303 -31.01 3.20 17.32
CA VAL A 303 -29.82 2.49 17.81
C VAL A 303 -28.96 3.37 18.70
N GLU A 304 -28.26 2.75 19.63
CA GLU A 304 -27.15 3.38 20.33
C GLU A 304 -25.84 3.10 19.57
N GLY A 305 -25.11 4.14 19.23
CA GLY A 305 -23.77 4.01 18.67
C GLY A 305 -22.74 3.88 19.79
N VAL A 306 -21.99 2.77 19.85
CA VAL A 306 -20.84 2.65 20.73
C VAL A 306 -19.59 2.73 19.90
N VAL A 307 -18.82 3.81 20.08
CA VAL A 307 -17.51 3.96 19.47
C VAL A 307 -16.48 3.32 20.39
N GLU A 308 -16.06 2.12 20.04
CA GLU A 308 -15.03 1.40 20.77
C GLU A 308 -13.66 1.78 20.20
N ILE A 309 -12.78 2.27 21.08
CA ILE A 309 -11.39 2.57 20.74
C ILE A 309 -10.49 1.75 21.66
N LYS A 310 -9.69 0.88 21.05
CA LYS A 310 -8.64 0.14 21.73
C LYS A 310 -7.31 0.78 21.40
N ALA A 311 -6.65 1.38 22.38
CA ALA A 311 -5.28 1.85 22.25
C ALA A 311 -4.33 0.68 22.50
N GLN A 312 -3.32 0.56 21.64
CA GLN A 312 -2.19 -0.35 21.81
C GLN A 312 -1.08 0.34 22.62
N LYS A 313 0.06 -0.29 22.73
CA LYS A 313 1.24 0.31 23.35
C LYS A 313 1.57 1.65 22.69
N ARG A 314 1.93 2.64 23.49
CA ARG A 314 2.33 3.96 22.99
C ARG A 314 3.64 3.91 22.20
N THR A 315 4.50 2.98 22.55
CA THR A 315 5.82 2.79 21.94
C THR A 315 5.90 1.41 21.29
N GLN A 316 6.60 1.33 20.19
CA GLN A 316 6.92 0.10 19.49
C GLN A 316 8.40 0.12 19.11
N PHE A 317 9.11 -0.94 19.42
CA PHE A 317 10.49 -1.14 19.00
C PHE A 317 10.54 -2.35 18.05
N SER A 318 11.30 -2.21 16.98
CA SER A 318 11.58 -3.32 16.05
C SER A 318 13.07 -3.40 15.82
N PHE A 319 13.58 -4.63 15.76
CA PHE A 319 14.96 -4.92 15.44
C PHE A 319 15.01 -6.05 14.42
N GLY A 320 15.91 -5.95 13.45
CA GLY A 320 16.05 -6.94 12.40
C GLY A 320 17.46 -7.03 11.87
N VAL A 321 17.78 -8.18 11.27
CA VAL A 321 19.04 -8.47 10.60
C VAL A 321 18.71 -9.06 9.23
N ALA A 322 19.41 -8.61 8.18
CA ALA A 322 19.22 -9.10 6.82
C ALA A 322 20.53 -9.01 6.04
N ASN A 323 20.78 -9.97 5.16
CA ASN A 323 21.93 -9.95 4.24
C ASN A 323 21.58 -9.23 2.92
N ASN A 324 21.01 -8.04 3.05
CA ASN A 324 20.62 -7.18 1.93
C ASN A 324 21.53 -5.95 1.77
N GLY A 325 22.73 -6.06 2.26
CA GLY A 325 23.78 -5.08 2.06
C GLY A 325 24.59 -5.33 0.78
N SER A 326 25.55 -4.46 0.52
CA SER A 326 26.46 -4.60 -0.61
C SER A 326 27.71 -5.40 -0.19
N PRO A 327 28.27 -6.23 -1.07
CA PRO A 327 29.58 -6.88 -0.80
C PRO A 327 30.69 -5.88 -0.44
N THR A 328 30.54 -4.63 -0.83
CA THR A 328 31.55 -3.58 -0.67
C THR A 328 31.48 -2.83 0.64
N THR A 329 30.32 -2.80 1.30
CA THR A 329 30.11 -2.07 2.56
C THR A 329 29.54 -2.97 3.65
N GLY A 330 29.63 -4.28 3.48
CA GLY A 330 29.06 -5.29 4.35
C GLY A 330 27.73 -5.83 3.85
N GLU A 331 27.62 -7.15 3.76
CA GLU A 331 26.41 -7.82 3.27
C GLU A 331 25.30 -7.87 4.33
N TRP A 332 25.65 -8.02 5.60
CA TRP A 332 24.70 -8.08 6.68
C TRP A 332 24.41 -6.71 7.26
N LEU A 333 23.14 -6.35 7.27
CA LEU A 333 22.62 -5.09 7.81
C LEU A 333 21.80 -5.34 9.06
N TRP A 334 22.09 -4.60 10.11
CA TRP A 334 21.33 -4.56 11.34
C TRP A 334 20.47 -3.32 11.31
N ASN A 335 19.15 -3.50 11.51
CA ASN A 335 18.17 -2.43 11.42
C ASN A 335 17.42 -2.32 12.73
N GLY A 336 17.30 -1.11 13.25
CA GLY A 336 16.48 -0.83 14.41
C GLY A 336 15.47 0.27 14.09
N ARG A 337 14.25 0.14 14.63
CA ARG A 337 13.21 1.17 14.50
C ARG A 337 12.52 1.34 15.83
N PHE A 338 12.41 2.59 16.26
CA PHE A 338 11.61 3.01 17.39
C PHE A 338 10.47 3.87 16.90
N ARG A 339 9.23 3.51 17.24
CA ARG A 339 8.03 4.26 16.92
C ARG A 339 7.34 4.73 18.18
N LEU A 340 7.06 6.01 18.25
CA LEU A 340 6.18 6.62 19.23
C LEU A 340 4.87 6.98 18.51
N HIS A 341 3.77 6.31 18.85
CA HIS A 341 2.50 6.44 18.13
C HIS A 341 1.83 7.80 18.30
N GLU A 342 2.09 8.47 19.43
CA GLU A 342 1.61 9.82 19.73
C GLU A 342 2.72 10.60 20.41
N LEU A 343 3.25 11.62 19.74
CA LEU A 343 4.29 12.47 20.29
C LEU A 343 3.69 13.62 21.12
N SER A 344 2.95 14.52 20.48
CA SER A 344 2.38 15.72 21.10
C SER A 344 0.86 15.80 20.96
N ARG A 345 0.31 15.23 19.91
CA ARG A 345 -1.12 15.25 19.57
C ARG A 345 -1.66 13.84 19.41
N SER A 346 -2.95 13.72 19.22
CA SER A 346 -3.54 12.45 18.83
C SER A 346 -3.18 12.12 17.39
N ASP A 347 -2.67 10.90 17.18
CA ASP A 347 -2.35 10.35 15.86
C ASP A 347 -1.20 11.04 15.13
N ASP A 348 -0.22 11.57 15.85
CA ASP A 348 1.01 12.16 15.32
C ASP A 348 2.25 11.28 15.59
N PRO A 349 2.43 10.18 14.84
CA PRO A 349 3.53 9.26 15.08
C PRO A 349 4.89 9.85 14.73
N LEU A 350 5.86 9.53 15.61
CA LEU A 350 7.29 9.75 15.38
C LEU A 350 7.97 8.40 15.18
N ASP A 351 8.72 8.29 14.11
CA ASP A 351 9.56 7.14 13.77
C ASP A 351 11.04 7.54 13.83
N LEU A 352 11.83 6.74 14.51
CA LEU A 352 13.29 6.83 14.49
C LEU A 352 13.83 5.50 13.99
N SER A 353 14.81 5.50 13.11
CA SER A 353 15.43 4.29 12.59
C SER A 353 16.94 4.43 12.48
N PHE A 354 17.62 3.30 12.60
CA PHE A 354 19.04 3.22 12.31
C PHE A 354 19.33 1.94 11.50
N THR A 355 20.40 2.00 10.73
CA THR A 355 20.94 0.87 9.96
C THR A 355 22.46 0.90 10.11
N ILE A 356 23.07 -0.26 10.33
CA ILE A 356 24.52 -0.41 10.38
C ILE A 356 24.90 -1.74 9.70
N SER A 357 25.99 -1.73 8.92
CA SER A 357 26.55 -2.98 8.38
C SER A 357 27.40 -3.71 9.40
N GLU A 358 27.65 -4.99 9.16
CA GLU A 358 28.52 -5.84 9.99
C GLU A 358 29.95 -5.33 10.06
N THR A 359 30.43 -4.72 8.98
CA THR A 359 31.76 -4.11 8.90
C THR A 359 31.84 -2.74 9.54
N GLY A 360 30.69 -2.10 9.78
CA GLY A 360 30.61 -0.70 10.24
C GLY A 360 30.83 0.33 9.14
N GLU A 361 31.11 -0.10 7.91
CA GLU A 361 31.39 0.77 6.75
C GLU A 361 30.12 1.42 6.19
N ARG A 362 28.94 0.96 6.63
CA ARG A 362 27.66 1.57 6.31
C ARG A 362 26.89 1.92 7.57
N PHE A 363 26.52 3.19 7.68
CA PHE A 363 25.72 3.70 8.76
C PHE A 363 24.58 4.57 8.24
N GLY A 364 23.39 4.44 8.81
CA GLY A 364 22.24 5.24 8.43
C GLY A 364 21.35 5.59 9.62
N LEU A 365 20.84 6.81 9.63
CA LEU A 365 19.82 7.29 10.57
C LEU A 365 18.63 7.82 9.81
N GLY A 366 17.43 7.57 10.34
CA GLY A 366 16.19 8.10 9.79
C GLY A 366 15.28 8.62 10.89
N MET A 367 14.59 9.72 10.60
CA MET A 367 13.54 10.29 11.42
C MET A 367 12.31 10.57 10.55
N GLY A 368 11.13 10.21 11.00
CA GLY A 368 9.88 10.54 10.34
C GLY A 368 8.85 11.03 11.34
N TYR A 369 8.19 12.15 11.04
CA TYR A 369 7.12 12.69 11.85
C TYR A 369 5.93 13.01 10.98
N GLN A 370 4.74 12.57 11.38
CA GLN A 370 3.51 12.78 10.65
C GLN A 370 2.51 13.54 11.50
N ILE A 371 1.97 14.62 10.95
CA ILE A 371 1.05 15.53 11.65
C ILE A 371 -0.29 15.52 10.91
N PRO A 372 -1.38 15.07 11.53
CA PRO A 372 -2.70 15.23 10.95
C PRO A 372 -3.15 16.68 11.00
N LEU A 373 -3.40 17.28 9.83
CA LEU A 373 -3.84 18.69 9.71
C LEU A 373 -5.36 18.85 9.87
N VAL A 374 -6.12 17.89 9.37
CA VAL A 374 -7.60 17.92 9.43
C VAL A 374 -8.13 16.76 10.27
N GLN A 375 -7.96 15.56 9.78
CA GLN A 375 -8.25 14.30 10.44
C GLN A 375 -7.18 13.30 10.02
N PRO A 376 -6.80 12.35 10.90
CA PRO A 376 -5.80 11.35 10.56
C PRO A 376 -6.12 10.65 9.24
N GLY A 377 -5.18 10.73 8.29
CA GLY A 377 -5.31 10.13 6.98
C GLY A 377 -6.24 10.85 5.99
N VAL A 378 -6.89 11.96 6.34
CA VAL A 378 -7.61 12.81 5.37
C VAL A 378 -6.65 13.80 4.73
N LEU A 379 -5.90 14.50 5.54
CA LEU A 379 -4.82 15.38 5.14
C LEU A 379 -3.76 15.39 6.24
N ASP A 380 -2.61 14.84 5.94
CA ASP A 380 -1.49 14.74 6.86
C ASP A 380 -0.28 15.43 6.26
N LEU A 381 0.48 16.12 7.10
CA LEU A 381 1.80 16.63 6.78
C LEU A 381 2.84 15.64 7.29
N SER A 382 3.77 15.23 6.44
CA SER A 382 4.92 14.41 6.84
C SER A 382 6.23 15.17 6.69
N LEU A 383 7.08 15.04 7.70
CA LEU A 383 8.45 15.48 7.73
C LEU A 383 9.32 14.24 7.86
N THR A 384 10.30 14.06 6.97
CA THR A 384 11.26 12.97 7.07
C THR A 384 12.67 13.52 6.91
N GLY A 385 13.59 13.06 7.75
CA GLY A 385 15.01 13.34 7.63
C GLY A 385 15.79 12.03 7.59
N ASN A 386 16.80 11.95 6.72
CA ASN A 386 17.69 10.80 6.66
C ASN A 386 19.13 11.29 6.56
N TYR A 387 20.01 10.55 7.18
CA TYR A 387 21.45 10.69 7.09
C TYR A 387 22.05 9.31 6.83
N GLY A 388 23.00 9.23 5.94
CA GLY A 388 23.72 7.99 5.65
C GLY A 388 25.20 8.27 5.33
N GLU A 389 26.06 7.38 5.80
CA GLU A 389 27.48 7.34 5.48
C GLU A 389 27.82 5.95 4.93
N TYR A 390 28.74 5.90 4.02
CA TYR A 390 29.33 4.67 3.53
C TYR A 390 30.83 4.87 3.28
N ASP A 391 31.58 3.83 3.56
CA ASP A 391 32.98 3.72 3.30
C ASP A 391 33.23 2.39 2.57
N GLY A 392 33.64 2.47 1.31
CA GLY A 392 33.87 1.32 0.46
C GLY A 392 35.35 0.96 0.32
N SER A 393 36.11 1.12 1.40
CA SER A 393 37.56 0.87 1.43
C SER A 393 37.97 -0.58 1.22
N SER A 394 37.06 -1.53 1.41
CA SER A 394 37.33 -2.96 1.32
C SER A 394 37.18 -3.57 -0.09
N PHE A 395 37.24 -2.77 -1.16
CA PHE A 395 37.36 -3.30 -2.50
C PHE A 395 38.69 -4.03 -2.69
N ALA A 396 38.63 -5.32 -2.57
CA ALA A 396 39.71 -6.24 -2.24
C ALA A 396 40.89 -6.33 -3.22
N LEU A 397 40.90 -5.64 -4.37
CA LEU A 397 41.97 -5.84 -5.37
C LEU A 397 42.47 -4.56 -6.03
N THR A 398 41.85 -3.44 -5.79
CA THR A 398 42.37 -2.15 -6.22
C THR A 398 42.26 -1.13 -5.06
N PRO A 399 43.27 -0.32 -4.81
CA PRO A 399 43.26 0.66 -3.72
C PRO A 399 42.35 1.86 -4.01
N ILE A 400 41.19 1.62 -4.65
CA ILE A 400 40.20 2.65 -4.95
C ILE A 400 39.22 2.69 -3.80
N HIS A 401 39.32 3.72 -3.02
CA HIS A 401 38.54 3.98 -1.87
C HIS A 401 37.45 5.00 -2.19
N PHE A 402 36.21 4.62 -1.98
CA PHE A 402 35.07 5.52 -2.14
C PHE A 402 34.39 5.73 -0.80
N GLU A 403 34.43 6.94 -0.33
CA GLU A 403 33.68 7.39 0.83
C GLU A 403 32.53 8.29 0.41
N GLY A 404 31.44 8.26 1.12
CA GLY A 404 30.37 9.21 0.83
C GLY A 404 29.39 9.38 1.97
N SER A 405 28.69 10.49 1.92
CA SER A 405 27.59 10.76 2.84
C SER A 405 26.41 11.38 2.09
N SER A 406 25.22 11.07 2.54
CA SER A 406 24.01 11.70 2.08
C SER A 406 23.17 12.20 3.25
N MET A 407 22.60 13.38 3.10
CA MET A 407 21.65 13.97 4.03
C MET A 407 20.42 14.39 3.25
N SER A 408 19.24 13.98 3.67
CA SER A 408 18.00 14.39 3.01
C SER A 408 16.94 14.86 4.01
N ALA A 409 16.15 15.83 3.58
CA ALA A 409 14.96 16.29 4.26
C ALA A 409 13.78 16.29 3.29
N ASP A 410 12.65 15.73 3.68
CA ASP A 410 11.46 15.61 2.87
C ASP A 410 10.25 16.18 3.59
N LEU A 411 9.53 17.04 2.90
CA LEU A 411 8.26 17.61 3.33
C LEU A 411 7.17 17.17 2.35
N ALA A 412 6.11 16.52 2.85
CA ALA A 412 5.03 16.12 1.97
C ALA A 412 3.66 16.22 2.61
N LEU A 413 2.67 16.65 1.81
CA LEU A 413 1.25 16.60 2.11
C LEU A 413 0.65 15.33 1.52
N HIS A 414 -0.01 14.54 2.37
CA HIS A 414 -0.72 13.34 2.00
C HIS A 414 -2.21 13.58 2.11
N GLY A 415 -2.94 13.42 1.02
CA GLY A 415 -4.38 13.56 1.00
C GLY A 415 -5.07 12.25 0.62
N ASN A 416 -6.12 11.90 1.37
CA ASN A 416 -7.03 10.81 1.04
C ASN A 416 -8.45 11.25 1.43
N PRO A 417 -9.14 12.02 0.56
CA PRO A 417 -10.47 12.54 0.83
C PRO A 417 -11.48 11.41 1.13
N LEU A 418 -12.40 11.66 2.05
CA LEU A 418 -13.46 10.69 2.39
C LEU A 418 -14.36 10.34 1.21
N SER A 419 -14.55 11.29 0.29
CA SER A 419 -15.32 11.09 -0.95
C SER A 419 -14.65 10.10 -1.91
N TRP A 420 -13.32 9.95 -1.83
CA TRP A 420 -12.54 9.03 -2.66
C TRP A 420 -12.37 7.66 -2.02
N GLU A 421 -12.94 7.44 -0.84
CA GLU A 421 -12.94 6.16 -0.14
C GLU A 421 -14.26 5.44 -0.39
N SER A 422 -14.16 4.22 -0.92
CA SER A 422 -15.24 3.26 -1.05
C SER A 422 -14.97 2.03 -0.17
N GLU A 423 -15.94 1.13 -0.03
CA GLU A 423 -15.69 -0.16 0.63
C GLU A 423 -14.65 -1.00 -0.10
N LYS A 424 -14.60 -0.87 -1.43
CA LYS A 424 -13.69 -1.62 -2.31
C LYS A 424 -12.27 -1.03 -2.36
N GLY A 425 -12.05 0.17 -1.80
CA GLY A 425 -10.73 0.80 -1.78
C GLY A 425 -10.77 2.32 -1.66
N SER A 426 -9.59 2.94 -1.77
CA SER A 426 -9.42 4.38 -1.66
C SER A 426 -8.42 4.90 -2.71
N LEU A 427 -8.61 6.14 -3.11
CA LEU A 427 -7.68 6.91 -3.92
C LEU A 427 -7.08 8.01 -3.05
N GLY A 428 -5.78 8.26 -3.19
CA GLY A 428 -5.10 9.32 -2.48
C GLY A 428 -4.04 9.98 -3.33
N TYR A 429 -3.54 11.10 -2.84
CA TYR A 429 -2.46 11.86 -3.48
C TYR A 429 -1.39 12.25 -2.46
N GLN A 430 -0.21 12.52 -2.96
CA GLN A 430 0.91 13.08 -2.21
C GLN A 430 1.56 14.17 -3.04
N ILE A 431 1.77 15.32 -2.44
CA ILE A 431 2.56 16.41 -3.00
C ILE A 431 3.72 16.64 -2.04
N GLY A 432 4.92 16.56 -2.52
CA GLY A 432 6.09 16.63 -1.65
C GLY A 432 7.28 17.30 -2.31
N PHE A 433 8.22 17.62 -1.47
CA PHE A 433 9.44 18.31 -1.80
C PHE A 433 10.58 17.67 -1.01
N ASN A 434 11.58 17.20 -1.72
CA ASN A 434 12.77 16.58 -1.13
C ASN A 434 13.98 17.46 -1.38
N TYR A 435 14.70 17.79 -0.33
CA TYR A 435 16.04 18.35 -0.33
C TYR A 435 17.03 17.24 -0.03
N GLU A 436 18.06 17.07 -0.83
CA GLU A 436 19.10 16.07 -0.62
C GLU A 436 20.48 16.65 -0.96
N ARG A 437 21.42 16.46 -0.06
CA ARG A 437 22.82 16.80 -0.25
C ARG A 437 23.63 15.52 -0.25
N VAL A 438 24.38 15.28 -1.30
CA VAL A 438 25.25 14.13 -1.47
C VAL A 438 26.69 14.59 -1.55
N LYS A 439 27.55 13.97 -0.78
CA LYS A 439 28.99 14.13 -0.86
C LYS A 439 29.61 12.80 -1.25
N ALA A 440 30.55 12.83 -2.18
CA ALA A 440 31.32 11.67 -2.59
C ALA A 440 32.81 12.07 -2.64
N ARG A 441 33.67 11.21 -2.13
CA ARG A 441 35.12 11.34 -2.20
C ARG A 441 35.69 10.18 -2.99
N ASN A 442 36.50 10.50 -3.95
CA ASN A 442 37.24 9.53 -4.74
C ASN A 442 38.71 9.59 -4.37
N SER A 443 39.23 8.51 -3.79
CA SER A 443 40.62 8.46 -3.34
C SER A 443 41.65 8.46 -4.46
N ILE A 444 41.29 8.07 -5.69
CA ILE A 444 42.21 8.09 -6.84
C ILE A 444 42.52 9.52 -7.24
N PHE A 445 41.48 10.36 -7.31
CA PHE A 445 41.61 11.73 -7.74
C PHE A 445 41.82 12.71 -6.58
N GLN A 446 41.70 12.23 -5.33
CA GLN A 446 41.74 13.04 -4.09
C GLN A 446 40.74 14.21 -4.09
N GLU A 447 39.71 14.12 -4.91
CA GLU A 447 38.71 15.17 -5.13
C GLU A 447 37.42 14.83 -4.39
N ASN A 448 36.80 15.89 -3.86
CA ASN A 448 35.51 15.84 -3.22
C ASN A 448 34.45 16.37 -4.19
N ALA A 449 33.44 15.57 -4.44
CA ALA A 449 32.26 15.99 -5.19
C ALA A 449 31.07 16.22 -4.24
N GLU A 450 30.37 17.31 -4.47
CA GLU A 450 29.17 17.62 -3.72
C GLU A 450 28.03 18.02 -4.66
N GLY A 451 26.87 17.45 -4.46
CA GLY A 451 25.67 17.79 -5.21
C GLY A 451 24.47 18.02 -4.29
N THR A 452 23.72 19.07 -4.59
CA THR A 452 22.46 19.37 -3.90
C THR A 452 21.30 19.18 -4.86
N PHE A 453 20.35 18.35 -4.46
CA PHE A 453 19.14 18.05 -5.22
C PHE A 453 17.93 18.63 -4.53
N LEU A 454 17.10 19.28 -5.32
CA LEU A 454 15.84 19.86 -4.90
C LEU A 454 14.73 19.25 -5.75
N THR A 455 13.99 18.31 -5.20
CA THR A 455 13.16 17.42 -5.98
C THR A 455 11.68 17.52 -5.57
N PRO A 456 10.89 18.39 -6.23
CA PRO A 456 9.44 18.34 -6.14
C PRO A 456 8.91 17.02 -6.70
N ARG A 457 7.83 16.52 -6.09
CA ARG A 457 7.15 15.32 -6.56
C ARG A 457 5.66 15.38 -6.36
N ILE A 458 4.94 14.74 -7.26
CA ILE A 458 3.52 14.47 -7.13
C ILE A 458 3.28 12.98 -7.31
N SER A 459 2.45 12.40 -6.46
CA SER A 459 2.10 10.99 -6.53
C SER A 459 0.59 10.80 -6.38
N LEU A 460 0.04 9.88 -7.16
CA LEU A 460 -1.30 9.36 -7.00
C LEU A 460 -1.18 7.90 -6.56
N PHE A 461 -2.01 7.48 -5.62
CA PHE A 461 -2.03 6.10 -5.17
C PHE A 461 -3.45 5.60 -5.01
N ARG A 462 -3.65 4.35 -5.39
CA ARG A 462 -4.92 3.64 -5.27
C ARG A 462 -4.72 2.38 -4.43
N GLU A 463 -5.47 2.26 -3.37
CA GLU A 463 -5.54 1.07 -2.54
C GLU A 463 -6.87 0.35 -2.79
N LYS A 464 -6.83 -0.95 -3.06
CA LYS A 464 -8.00 -1.83 -3.16
C LYS A 464 -7.98 -2.81 -1.99
N LYS A 465 -9.08 -2.87 -1.25
CA LYS A 465 -9.26 -3.74 -0.08
C LYS A 465 -10.39 -4.74 -0.35
N GLY A 466 -10.12 -5.70 -1.22
CA GLY A 466 -11.06 -6.77 -1.49
C GLY A 466 -10.79 -8.01 -0.61
N ARG A 467 -11.79 -8.87 -0.48
CA ARG A 467 -11.66 -10.15 0.23
C ARG A 467 -10.73 -11.11 -0.52
N ILE A 468 -10.82 -11.12 -1.86
CA ILE A 468 -10.01 -11.98 -2.74
C ILE A 468 -8.75 -11.25 -3.16
N ILE A 469 -8.84 -10.00 -3.59
CA ILE A 469 -7.73 -9.22 -4.13
C ILE A 469 -7.51 -7.98 -3.26
N ARG A 470 -6.29 -7.84 -2.75
CA ARG A 470 -5.79 -6.60 -2.15
C ARG A 470 -4.70 -6.05 -3.05
N SER A 471 -4.74 -4.77 -3.38
CA SER A 471 -3.71 -4.17 -4.22
C SER A 471 -3.41 -2.73 -3.84
N LEU A 472 -2.17 -2.33 -4.10
CA LEU A 472 -1.69 -0.96 -4.01
C LEU A 472 -1.05 -0.60 -5.34
N ALA A 473 -1.50 0.48 -5.94
CA ALA A 473 -0.91 1.05 -7.16
C ALA A 473 -0.51 2.49 -6.89
N SER A 474 0.60 2.93 -7.46
CA SER A 474 1.05 4.33 -7.38
C SER A 474 1.69 4.77 -8.68
N VAL A 475 1.50 6.05 -8.99
CA VAL A 475 2.17 6.76 -10.07
C VAL A 475 2.82 7.98 -9.46
N THR A 476 4.10 8.17 -9.67
CA THR A 476 4.88 9.29 -9.13
C THR A 476 5.66 9.96 -10.23
N LEU A 477 5.50 11.27 -10.33
CA LEU A 477 6.33 12.15 -11.16
C LEU A 477 7.21 13.00 -10.24
N LYS A 478 8.50 13.03 -10.52
CA LYS A 478 9.48 13.83 -9.78
C LYS A 478 10.52 14.39 -10.75
N SER A 479 11.08 15.57 -10.44
CA SER A 479 12.19 16.14 -11.18
C SER A 479 13.07 16.95 -10.23
N ASN A 480 14.37 16.94 -10.44
CA ASN A 480 15.26 17.87 -9.77
C ASN A 480 15.12 19.26 -10.41
N VAL A 481 14.96 20.29 -9.58
CA VAL A 481 14.90 21.71 -10.02
C VAL A 481 16.14 22.50 -9.61
N GLY A 482 17.03 21.88 -8.79
CA GLY A 482 18.33 22.43 -8.44
C GLY A 482 19.32 22.40 -9.60
N SER A 483 20.43 23.08 -9.44
CA SER A 483 21.54 23.05 -10.39
C SER A 483 22.82 22.56 -9.69
N ILE A 484 23.52 21.65 -10.35
CA ILE A 484 24.80 21.11 -9.91
C ILE A 484 25.84 21.51 -10.92
N PRO A 485 26.96 22.17 -10.51
CA PRO A 485 28.03 22.54 -11.42
C PRO A 485 28.56 21.35 -12.22
N VAL A 486 28.92 21.57 -13.48
CA VAL A 486 29.32 20.49 -14.43
C VAL A 486 30.46 19.65 -13.85
N HIS A 487 31.52 20.29 -13.34
CA HIS A 487 32.66 19.62 -12.73
C HIS A 487 32.26 18.73 -11.54
N GLN A 488 31.29 19.16 -10.71
CA GLN A 488 30.79 18.33 -9.60
C GLN A 488 30.00 17.12 -10.09
N ARG A 489 29.22 17.26 -11.19
CA ARG A 489 28.50 16.12 -11.78
C ARG A 489 29.45 15.06 -12.28
N GLU A 490 30.55 15.47 -12.94
CA GLU A 490 31.57 14.57 -13.44
C GLU A 490 32.26 13.79 -12.34
N PHE A 491 32.66 14.46 -11.26
CA PHE A 491 33.26 13.79 -10.09
C PHE A 491 32.27 12.91 -9.33
N MET A 492 30.98 13.18 -9.40
CA MET A 492 29.94 12.30 -8.87
C MET A 492 29.73 11.05 -9.74
N GLY A 493 30.53 10.84 -10.78
CA GLY A 493 30.50 9.69 -11.66
C GLY A 493 29.57 9.85 -12.86
N GLY A 494 29.21 11.08 -13.24
CA GLY A 494 28.33 11.35 -14.35
C GLY A 494 28.99 12.08 -15.50
N PHE A 495 29.35 11.37 -16.57
CA PHE A 495 29.72 12.00 -17.86
C PHE A 495 28.46 12.18 -18.72
N GLN A 496 28.32 13.37 -19.33
CA GLN A 496 27.19 13.71 -20.20
C GLN A 496 25.81 13.48 -19.55
N VAL A 497 25.70 13.74 -18.26
CA VAL A 497 24.47 13.58 -17.49
C VAL A 497 23.74 14.89 -17.27
N ASP A 498 22.42 14.81 -17.17
CA ASP A 498 21.56 15.92 -16.82
C ASP A 498 21.06 15.76 -15.37
N GLU A 499 21.16 16.83 -14.59
CA GLU A 499 20.65 16.86 -13.22
C GLU A 499 19.14 17.12 -13.15
N LYS A 500 18.53 17.66 -14.22
CA LYS A 500 17.11 18.09 -14.25
C LYS A 500 16.18 17.08 -14.92
N VAL A 501 16.52 15.82 -14.92
CA VAL A 501 15.75 14.78 -15.60
C VAL A 501 14.42 14.52 -14.85
N PRO A 502 13.26 14.72 -15.50
CA PRO A 502 11.98 14.28 -14.95
C PRO A 502 11.87 12.76 -15.01
N VAL A 503 11.49 12.16 -13.89
CA VAL A 503 11.37 10.70 -13.73
C VAL A 503 9.93 10.34 -13.43
N LEU A 504 9.36 9.45 -14.24
CA LEU A 504 8.08 8.80 -13.98
C LEU A 504 8.32 7.44 -13.34
N SER A 505 7.61 7.17 -12.27
CA SER A 505 7.64 5.86 -11.61
C SER A 505 6.22 5.33 -11.44
N ILE A 506 6.01 4.07 -11.84
CA ILE A 506 4.76 3.34 -11.68
C ILE A 506 5.07 2.11 -10.84
N ALA A 507 4.30 1.89 -9.79
CA ALA A 507 4.41 0.69 -8.98
C ALA A 507 3.03 0.08 -8.75
N HIS A 508 2.95 -1.24 -8.84
CA HIS A 508 1.77 -2.02 -8.52
C HIS A 508 2.17 -3.24 -7.71
N GLN A 509 1.44 -3.48 -6.63
CA GLN A 509 1.58 -4.68 -5.82
C GLN A 509 0.20 -5.23 -5.53
N SER A 510 0.01 -6.54 -5.72
CA SER A 510 -1.26 -7.20 -5.42
C SER A 510 -1.04 -8.54 -4.73
N MET A 511 -1.96 -8.86 -3.84
CA MET A 511 -2.10 -10.15 -3.20
C MET A 511 -3.46 -10.73 -3.58
N ILE A 512 -3.46 -11.90 -4.17
CA ILE A 512 -4.65 -12.65 -4.55
C ILE A 512 -4.77 -13.85 -3.61
N ASN A 513 -5.84 -13.91 -2.85
CA ASN A 513 -6.14 -15.06 -2.00
C ASN A 513 -6.76 -16.17 -2.85
N LEU A 514 -5.96 -17.15 -3.22
CA LEU A 514 -6.38 -18.25 -4.08
C LEU A 514 -7.35 -19.20 -3.35
N SER A 515 -7.19 -19.39 -2.05
CA SER A 515 -8.11 -20.20 -1.26
C SER A 515 -9.54 -19.65 -1.31
N LYS A 516 -9.70 -18.30 -1.30
CA LYS A 516 -11.03 -17.66 -1.42
C LYS A 516 -11.53 -17.58 -2.87
N LEU A 517 -10.63 -17.58 -3.84
CA LEU A 517 -10.99 -17.54 -5.26
C LEU A 517 -11.60 -18.87 -5.74
N PHE A 518 -11.00 -20.01 -5.33
CA PHE A 518 -11.40 -21.33 -5.79
C PHE A 518 -12.41 -22.03 -4.89
N ASN A 519 -12.75 -21.46 -3.73
CA ASN A 519 -13.73 -22.07 -2.84
C ASN A 519 -15.16 -21.84 -3.34
N ARG A 520 -15.71 -22.83 -3.98
CA ARG A 520 -17.05 -22.79 -4.62
C ARG A 520 -18.23 -23.03 -3.69
N SER A 521 -18.11 -23.56 -2.50
CA SER A 521 -19.26 -23.69 -1.57
C SER A 521 -18.91 -24.44 -0.30
N GLY A 522 -19.21 -23.84 0.85
CA GLY A 522 -19.60 -24.56 2.06
C GLY A 522 -18.52 -25.26 2.88
N ASP A 523 -17.27 -25.30 2.45
CA ASP A 523 -16.20 -25.92 3.22
C ASP A 523 -15.81 -25.03 4.43
N PRO A 524 -16.04 -25.48 5.67
CA PRO A 524 -15.64 -24.74 6.86
C PRO A 524 -14.12 -24.52 6.96
N TYR A 525 -13.30 -25.30 6.25
CA TYR A 525 -11.84 -25.13 6.18
C TYR A 525 -11.39 -24.08 5.16
N ALA A 526 -12.29 -23.55 4.35
CA ALA A 526 -12.01 -22.50 3.37
C ALA A 526 -11.62 -21.14 3.95
N ASN A 527 -11.79 -20.93 5.24
CA ASN A 527 -11.36 -19.74 5.96
C ASN A 527 -9.85 -19.68 6.22
N LEU A 528 -9.12 -20.76 5.91
CA LEU A 528 -7.67 -20.75 6.04
C LEU A 528 -7.07 -20.09 4.80
N ASP A 529 -6.49 -18.89 4.96
CA ASP A 529 -5.69 -18.20 3.94
C ASP A 529 -4.38 -18.97 3.67
N ARG A 530 -4.52 -20.21 3.14
CA ARG A 530 -3.39 -21.12 2.94
C ARG A 530 -2.61 -20.81 1.67
N HIS A 531 -3.31 -20.34 0.64
CA HIS A 531 -2.74 -20.15 -0.68
C HIS A 531 -2.94 -18.71 -1.14
N SER A 532 -1.86 -18.01 -1.43
CA SER A 532 -1.90 -16.66 -1.94
C SER A 532 -0.86 -16.45 -3.05
N LEU A 533 -1.24 -15.67 -4.04
CA LEU A 533 -0.34 -15.22 -5.11
C LEU A 533 -0.03 -13.74 -4.90
N TRP A 534 1.25 -13.43 -4.86
CA TRP A 534 1.78 -12.09 -4.73
C TRP A 534 2.39 -11.66 -6.06
N LEU A 535 1.94 -10.51 -6.57
CA LEU A 535 2.44 -9.92 -7.80
C LEU A 535 2.97 -8.53 -7.50
N LYS A 536 4.15 -8.23 -8.00
CA LYS A 536 4.78 -6.91 -7.88
C LYS A 536 5.26 -6.49 -9.26
N PHE A 537 4.91 -5.29 -9.64
CA PHE A 537 5.38 -4.64 -10.85
C PHE A 537 5.89 -3.24 -10.50
N LYS A 538 7.05 -2.90 -11.01
CA LYS A 538 7.61 -1.55 -10.91
C LYS A 538 8.20 -1.16 -12.26
N LEU A 539 7.99 0.08 -12.65
CA LEU A 539 8.59 0.72 -13.79
C LEU A 539 9.04 2.10 -13.35
N ALA A 540 10.25 2.49 -13.71
CA ALA A 540 10.70 3.85 -13.52
C ALA A 540 11.67 4.24 -14.61
N GLY A 541 11.70 5.52 -14.96
CA GLY A 541 12.66 6.01 -15.94
C GLY A 541 12.54 7.49 -16.24
N ALA A 542 13.61 7.97 -16.83
CA ALA A 542 13.70 9.30 -17.41
C ALA A 542 12.66 9.50 -18.50
N LEU A 543 11.95 10.62 -18.46
CA LEU A 543 11.02 11.02 -19.52
C LEU A 543 11.74 11.74 -20.68
N THR A 544 12.97 12.15 -20.48
CA THR A 544 13.85 12.75 -21.50
C THR A 544 14.84 11.72 -22.03
N ASN A 545 15.53 12.08 -23.10
CA ASN A 545 16.59 11.24 -23.66
C ASN A 545 17.97 11.51 -23.04
N ASN A 546 18.02 12.17 -21.89
CA ASN A 546 19.24 12.48 -21.19
C ASN A 546 19.62 11.37 -20.21
N ARG A 547 20.91 11.15 -20.02
CA ARG A 547 21.45 10.25 -19.00
C ARG A 547 21.19 10.83 -17.60
N MET A 548 20.91 9.97 -16.63
CA MET A 548 20.76 10.35 -15.24
C MET A 548 22.08 10.21 -14.47
N LEU A 549 22.25 11.05 -13.46
CA LEU A 549 23.32 10.85 -12.48
C LEU A 549 23.20 9.45 -11.85
N PRO A 550 24.31 8.73 -11.56
CA PRO A 550 24.31 7.39 -10.97
C PRO A 550 23.44 7.29 -9.72
N GLN A 551 23.43 8.34 -8.89
CA GLN A 551 22.63 8.45 -7.66
C GLN A 551 21.12 8.47 -7.91
N ARG A 552 20.68 8.68 -9.15
CA ARG A 552 19.28 8.80 -9.58
C ARG A 552 18.83 7.65 -10.47
N GLN A 553 19.75 6.80 -10.90
CA GLN A 553 19.46 5.68 -11.77
C GLN A 553 18.61 4.61 -11.08
N TRP A 554 17.94 3.84 -11.91
CA TRP A 554 17.20 2.65 -11.50
C TRP A 554 18.18 1.53 -11.16
N LEU A 555 18.02 0.95 -9.96
CA LEU A 555 18.87 -0.15 -9.49
C LEU A 555 18.10 -1.46 -9.51
N LEU A 556 18.74 -2.53 -9.98
CA LEU A 556 18.23 -3.89 -9.99
C LEU A 556 19.22 -4.87 -9.35
N GLY A 557 18.68 -6.00 -8.89
CA GLY A 557 19.37 -7.04 -8.15
C GLY A 557 19.01 -7.06 -6.69
N GLY A 558 19.18 -8.19 -6.05
CA GLY A 558 18.97 -8.41 -4.62
C GLY A 558 17.53 -8.61 -4.17
N THR A 559 17.31 -8.54 -2.89
CA THR A 559 16.06 -8.89 -2.20
C THR A 559 14.87 -8.02 -2.59
N VAL A 560 15.08 -6.75 -2.91
CA VAL A 560 14.03 -5.81 -3.32
C VAL A 560 13.89 -5.69 -4.83
N GLY A 561 14.86 -6.23 -5.57
CA GLY A 561 14.93 -6.30 -7.02
C GLY A 561 14.64 -7.69 -7.55
N VAL A 562 15.63 -8.29 -8.23
CA VAL A 562 15.63 -9.65 -8.75
C VAL A 562 16.50 -10.51 -7.83
N ARG A 563 15.89 -11.46 -7.14
CA ARG A 563 16.60 -12.36 -6.21
C ARG A 563 17.49 -13.35 -6.99
N GLY A 564 18.55 -13.80 -6.36
CA GLY A 564 19.61 -14.59 -6.98
C GLY A 564 20.82 -13.76 -7.38
N TYR A 565 20.69 -12.44 -7.43
CA TYR A 565 21.76 -11.50 -7.73
C TYR A 565 22.18 -10.71 -6.49
N PRO A 566 23.42 -10.19 -6.46
CA PRO A 566 23.84 -9.21 -5.45
C PRO A 566 22.95 -7.97 -5.45
N GLU A 567 22.88 -7.28 -4.32
CA GLU A 567 22.09 -6.04 -4.20
C GLU A 567 22.62 -4.97 -5.16
N ALA A 568 21.69 -4.32 -5.89
CA ALA A 568 21.98 -3.20 -6.80
C ALA A 568 23.09 -3.50 -7.84
N ILE A 569 23.19 -4.72 -8.34
CA ILE A 569 24.25 -5.18 -9.23
C ILE A 569 24.25 -4.44 -10.58
N VAL A 570 23.09 -3.96 -11.06
CA VAL A 570 22.94 -3.18 -12.26
C VAL A 570 22.20 -1.87 -12.01
N ALA A 571 22.53 -0.85 -12.78
CA ALA A 571 21.92 0.45 -12.76
C ALA A 571 21.53 0.87 -14.19
N GLY A 572 20.55 1.76 -14.33
CA GLY A 572 20.15 2.32 -15.63
C GLY A 572 19.26 3.55 -15.52
N ASP A 573 19.08 4.25 -16.63
CA ASP A 573 18.25 5.45 -16.69
C ASP A 573 16.76 5.13 -16.73
N ARG A 574 16.42 3.92 -17.17
CA ARG A 574 15.07 3.35 -17.19
C ARG A 574 15.13 1.89 -16.79
N GLY A 575 14.03 1.38 -16.26
CA GLY A 575 13.96 -0.04 -15.97
C GLY A 575 12.58 -0.46 -15.50
N PHE A 576 12.38 -1.76 -15.51
CA PHE A 576 11.20 -2.37 -14.92
C PHE A 576 11.54 -3.64 -14.15
N LEU A 577 10.65 -4.01 -13.27
CA LEU A 577 10.71 -5.19 -12.42
C LEU A 577 9.34 -5.84 -12.38
N PHE A 578 9.29 -7.12 -12.64
CA PHE A 578 8.14 -7.98 -12.37
C PHE A 578 8.56 -9.06 -11.39
N SER A 579 7.74 -9.32 -10.37
CA SER A 579 7.98 -10.40 -9.41
C SER A 579 6.66 -11.11 -9.12
N MET A 580 6.70 -12.42 -9.17
CA MET A 580 5.60 -13.31 -8.86
C MET A 580 6.03 -14.28 -7.76
N GLU A 581 5.24 -14.39 -6.70
CA GLU A 581 5.52 -15.27 -5.57
C GLU A 581 4.23 -15.97 -5.14
N TYR A 582 4.23 -17.29 -5.19
CA TYR A 582 3.14 -18.10 -4.68
C TYR A 582 3.47 -18.52 -3.25
N ARG A 583 2.61 -18.20 -2.28
CA ARG A 583 2.79 -18.57 -0.88
C ARG A 583 1.84 -19.66 -0.48
N TRP A 584 2.39 -20.73 -0.01
CA TRP A 584 1.66 -21.86 0.56
C TRP A 584 1.98 -21.96 2.05
N LYS A 585 0.99 -21.67 2.89
CA LYS A 585 1.10 -21.85 4.35
C LYS A 585 0.93 -23.32 4.69
N LEU A 586 2.00 -23.95 5.12
CA LEU A 586 2.04 -25.37 5.47
C LEU A 586 1.23 -25.62 6.77
N PHE A 587 1.56 -24.85 7.81
CA PHE A 587 0.87 -24.94 9.08
C PHE A 587 0.95 -23.62 9.87
N SER A 588 0.07 -23.51 10.87
CA SER A 588 0.07 -22.42 11.83
C SER A 588 -0.34 -22.97 13.18
N LEU A 589 0.50 -22.78 14.19
CA LEU A 589 0.32 -23.22 15.57
C LEU A 589 0.17 -22.01 16.47
N GLY A 590 -0.66 -22.12 17.50
CA GLY A 590 -0.92 -21.05 18.47
C GLY A 590 -2.11 -20.18 18.12
N SER A 591 -2.95 -19.91 19.12
CA SER A 591 -4.23 -19.20 18.99
C SER A 591 -4.11 -17.67 19.03
N SER A 592 -2.99 -17.12 19.50
CA SER A 592 -2.80 -15.67 19.60
C SER A 592 -1.60 -15.22 18.77
N PRO A 593 -1.60 -13.98 18.24
CA PRO A 593 -0.48 -13.43 17.47
C PRO A 593 0.87 -13.52 18.19
N LYS A 594 0.89 -13.36 19.52
CA LYS A 594 2.11 -13.46 20.33
C LYS A 594 2.65 -14.88 20.52
N LYS A 595 1.80 -15.90 20.34
CA LYS A 595 2.17 -17.32 20.48
C LYS A 595 2.16 -18.04 19.13
N ARG A 596 1.91 -17.32 18.02
CA ARG A 596 1.78 -17.91 16.70
C ARG A 596 3.15 -18.32 16.17
N PHE A 597 3.23 -19.55 15.73
CA PHE A 597 4.30 -20.06 14.88
C PHE A 597 3.69 -20.54 13.59
N SER A 598 4.16 -20.05 12.46
CA SER A 598 3.70 -20.51 11.14
C SER A 598 4.87 -20.70 10.20
N LEU A 599 4.73 -21.65 9.28
CA LEU A 599 5.70 -21.88 8.22
C LEU A 599 4.97 -21.85 6.88
N SER A 600 5.55 -21.14 5.94
CA SER A 600 5.08 -21.08 4.56
C SER A 600 6.24 -21.29 3.59
N VAL A 601 5.95 -21.97 2.49
CA VAL A 601 6.85 -22.12 1.34
C VAL A 601 6.41 -21.16 0.25
N ALA A 602 7.37 -20.53 -0.41
CA ALA A 602 7.10 -19.48 -1.37
C ALA A 602 8.01 -19.60 -2.62
N PRO A 603 7.68 -20.47 -3.59
CA PRO A 603 8.34 -20.41 -4.89
C PRO A 603 8.08 -19.07 -5.55
N PHE A 604 9.10 -18.55 -6.23
CA PHE A 604 9.04 -17.25 -6.87
C PHE A 604 9.79 -17.21 -8.20
N PHE A 605 9.39 -16.24 -9.00
CA PHE A 605 10.01 -15.86 -10.25
C PHE A 605 10.13 -14.34 -10.29
N ASP A 606 11.33 -13.84 -10.53
CA ASP A 606 11.63 -12.42 -10.65
C ASP A 606 12.22 -12.13 -12.04
N TYR A 607 11.75 -11.09 -12.69
CA TYR A 607 12.26 -10.60 -13.97
C TYR A 607 12.48 -9.09 -13.88
N GLY A 608 13.63 -8.61 -14.31
CA GLY A 608 13.93 -7.20 -14.34
C GLY A 608 14.84 -6.83 -15.49
N GLN A 609 14.66 -5.61 -16.00
CA GLN A 609 15.47 -5.08 -17.07
C GLN A 609 15.85 -3.63 -16.77
N SER A 610 17.08 -3.29 -17.11
CA SER A 610 17.67 -1.97 -16.95
C SER A 610 18.19 -1.50 -18.30
N PHE A 611 17.88 -0.24 -18.65
CA PHE A 611 18.26 0.39 -19.91
C PHE A 611 19.11 1.63 -19.62
N ILE A 612 20.23 1.74 -20.32
CA ILE A 612 21.14 2.87 -20.24
C ILE A 612 21.03 3.69 -21.50
N LYS A 613 20.84 4.98 -21.38
CA LYS A 613 20.80 5.90 -22.51
C LYS A 613 22.22 6.24 -22.95
N ASP A 614 22.50 6.12 -24.25
CA ASP A 614 23.81 6.38 -24.87
C ASP A 614 24.94 5.69 -24.09
N PRO A 615 24.94 4.33 -24.03
CA PRO A 615 25.86 3.59 -23.20
C PRO A 615 27.31 3.76 -23.68
N PHE A 616 28.23 3.89 -22.75
CA PHE A 616 29.65 3.79 -23.07
C PHE A 616 30.00 2.35 -23.45
N PHE A 617 31.15 2.13 -24.06
CA PHE A 617 31.60 0.81 -24.56
C PHE A 617 31.63 -0.29 -23.47
N TYR A 618 31.69 0.09 -22.21
CA TYR A 618 31.67 -0.82 -21.04
C TYR A 618 30.30 -0.93 -20.36
N GLU A 619 29.33 -0.21 -20.84
CA GLU A 619 27.95 -0.20 -20.35
C GLU A 619 27.06 -0.92 -21.35
N SER A 620 26.04 -1.60 -20.88
CA SER A 620 25.01 -2.24 -21.72
C SER A 620 23.70 -2.39 -20.97
N ASP A 621 22.64 -2.48 -21.71
CA ASP A 621 21.36 -2.88 -21.17
C ASP A 621 21.47 -4.28 -20.54
N GLN A 622 20.84 -4.47 -19.37
CA GLN A 622 20.94 -5.71 -18.63
C GLN A 622 19.57 -6.29 -18.34
N THR A 623 19.47 -7.61 -18.49
CA THR A 623 18.28 -8.37 -18.14
C THR A 623 18.63 -9.35 -17.03
N LEU A 624 17.89 -9.29 -15.92
CA LEU A 624 18.03 -10.18 -14.79
C LEU A 624 16.81 -11.08 -14.67
N ILE A 625 17.04 -12.39 -14.55
CA ILE A 625 15.99 -13.39 -14.32
C ILE A 625 16.40 -14.22 -13.11
N GLY A 626 15.56 -14.23 -12.09
CA GLY A 626 15.79 -14.99 -10.87
C GLY A 626 14.67 -15.98 -10.61
N LEU A 627 15.02 -17.20 -10.26
CA LEU A 627 14.09 -18.27 -9.86
C LEU A 627 14.51 -18.80 -8.50
N GLY A 628 13.54 -19.12 -7.66
CA GLY A 628 13.87 -19.66 -6.36
C GLY A 628 12.68 -20.06 -5.50
N CYS A 629 13.00 -20.41 -4.26
CA CYS A 629 11.99 -20.78 -3.27
C CYS A 629 12.35 -20.16 -1.91
N GLY A 630 11.36 -19.54 -1.28
CA GLY A 630 11.47 -18.94 0.04
C GLY A 630 10.80 -19.76 1.13
N LEU A 631 11.38 -19.73 2.32
CA LEU A 631 10.78 -20.18 3.57
C LEU A 631 10.44 -18.95 4.40
N LEU A 632 9.16 -18.78 4.71
CA LEU A 632 8.67 -17.68 5.53
C LEU A 632 8.11 -18.22 6.84
N SER A 633 8.55 -17.67 7.94
CA SER A 633 8.10 -18.08 9.28
C SER A 633 7.64 -16.88 10.10
N GLU A 634 6.46 -17.00 10.72
CA GLU A 634 6.09 -16.16 11.85
C GLU A 634 6.55 -16.86 13.12
N LEU A 635 7.23 -16.12 13.97
CA LEU A 635 7.82 -16.63 15.21
C LEU A 635 7.05 -16.10 16.43
N PRO A 636 6.97 -16.85 17.53
CA PRO A 636 6.42 -16.33 18.78
C PRO A 636 7.10 -15.02 19.20
N GLY A 637 6.36 -14.15 19.90
CA GLY A 637 6.90 -12.86 20.34
C GLY A 637 6.89 -11.76 19.26
N GLY A 638 6.22 -11.98 18.12
CA GLY A 638 6.14 -11.01 17.02
C GLY A 638 7.35 -11.05 16.09
N GLY A 639 8.09 -12.15 16.11
CA GLY A 639 9.21 -12.39 15.20
C GLY A 639 8.76 -12.83 13.81
N ARG A 640 9.56 -12.51 12.80
CA ARG A 640 9.42 -12.98 11.42
C ARG A 640 10.79 -13.36 10.91
N ALA A 641 10.85 -14.45 10.17
CA ALA A 641 12.07 -14.90 9.48
C ALA A 641 11.74 -15.25 8.04
N ARG A 642 12.67 -14.97 7.16
CA ARG A 642 12.61 -15.32 5.75
C ARG A 642 13.97 -15.80 5.28
N LEU A 643 13.97 -16.90 4.51
CA LEU A 643 15.12 -17.46 3.88
C LEU A 643 14.76 -17.79 2.43
N ASP A 644 15.36 -17.11 1.46
CA ASP A 644 15.16 -17.36 0.05
C ASP A 644 16.40 -18.02 -0.55
N PHE A 645 16.21 -19.14 -1.22
CA PHE A 645 17.19 -19.80 -2.06
C PHE A 645 16.91 -19.41 -3.50
N ALA A 646 17.82 -18.71 -4.13
CA ALA A 646 17.62 -18.12 -5.44
C ALA A 646 18.78 -18.43 -6.38
N LYS A 647 18.45 -18.65 -7.65
CA LYS A 647 19.39 -18.88 -8.75
C LYS A 647 19.23 -17.77 -9.78
N PRO A 648 20.32 -17.12 -10.22
CA PRO A 648 20.32 -16.27 -11.41
C PRO A 648 20.21 -17.15 -12.66
N LEU A 649 19.39 -16.75 -13.61
CA LEU A 649 19.22 -17.45 -14.88
C LEU A 649 19.86 -16.70 -16.07
N THR A 650 20.30 -15.46 -15.83
CA THR A 650 21.00 -14.64 -16.81
C THR A 650 22.26 -14.05 -16.18
N GLU A 651 23.30 -13.94 -16.99
CA GLU A 651 24.58 -13.38 -16.56
C GLU A 651 24.58 -11.86 -16.78
N VAL A 652 25.25 -11.13 -15.91
CA VAL A 652 25.50 -9.70 -16.08
C VAL A 652 26.83 -9.54 -16.79
N VAL A 653 26.75 -9.18 -18.08
CA VAL A 653 27.90 -8.99 -18.94
C VAL A 653 28.23 -7.50 -19.05
N THR A 654 29.49 -7.16 -18.80
CA THR A 654 30.03 -5.79 -18.98
C THR A 654 31.17 -5.83 -19.98
N GLY A 655 31.64 -4.68 -20.45
CA GLY A 655 32.80 -4.60 -21.36
C GLY A 655 34.07 -5.27 -20.83
N THR A 656 34.07 -5.69 -19.56
CA THR A 656 35.21 -6.32 -18.87
C THR A 656 34.97 -7.80 -18.52
N GLY A 657 33.83 -8.35 -18.93
CA GLY A 657 33.47 -9.75 -18.70
C GLY A 657 32.21 -9.94 -17.83
N ILE A 658 31.99 -11.17 -17.42
CA ILE A 658 30.86 -11.56 -16.56
C ILE A 658 31.13 -11.11 -15.12
N ARG A 659 30.17 -10.48 -14.49
CA ARG A 659 30.26 -10.07 -13.09
C ARG A 659 30.18 -11.27 -12.14
N GLU A 660 31.03 -11.26 -11.14
CA GLU A 660 31.03 -12.25 -10.07
C GLU A 660 29.66 -12.28 -9.34
N GLY A 661 29.21 -13.49 -8.99
CA GLY A 661 27.91 -13.70 -8.34
C GLY A 661 26.71 -13.59 -9.28
N THR A 662 26.91 -13.62 -10.60
CA THR A 662 25.84 -13.56 -11.60
C THR A 662 25.92 -14.68 -12.64
N GLN A 663 26.82 -15.64 -12.45
CA GLN A 663 26.97 -16.78 -13.36
C GLN A 663 25.76 -17.72 -13.22
N SER A 664 25.45 -18.43 -14.29
CA SER A 664 24.25 -19.29 -14.33
C SER A 664 24.32 -20.50 -13.38
N ASP A 665 25.47 -20.81 -12.84
CA ASP A 665 25.69 -21.84 -11.81
C ASP A 665 25.78 -21.29 -10.38
N ASP A 666 25.78 -19.97 -10.20
CA ASP A 666 25.74 -19.33 -8.89
C ASP A 666 24.39 -19.57 -8.19
N TYR A 667 24.45 -19.61 -6.86
CA TYR A 667 23.29 -19.63 -5.99
C TYR A 667 23.45 -18.55 -4.92
N ARG A 668 22.36 -17.85 -4.63
CA ARG A 668 22.37 -16.85 -3.57
C ARG A 668 21.29 -17.14 -2.53
N ILE A 669 21.69 -17.04 -1.27
CA ILE A 669 20.78 -17.16 -0.14
C ILE A 669 20.51 -15.76 0.38
N HIS A 670 19.23 -15.36 0.40
CA HIS A 670 18.81 -14.14 1.05
C HIS A 670 18.13 -14.48 2.37
N ALA A 671 18.64 -13.93 3.46
CA ALA A 671 18.15 -14.19 4.81
C ALA A 671 17.74 -12.89 5.50
N SER A 672 16.64 -12.92 6.22
CA SER A 672 16.22 -11.80 7.05
C SER A 672 15.43 -12.27 8.27
N THR A 673 15.61 -11.56 9.38
CA THR A 673 14.83 -11.74 10.60
C THR A 673 14.43 -10.39 11.15
N GLN A 674 13.25 -10.31 11.75
CA GLN A 674 12.75 -9.10 12.40
C GLN A 674 11.90 -9.45 13.60
N TRP A 675 12.05 -8.74 14.70
CA TRP A 675 11.19 -8.79 15.88
C TRP A 675 10.57 -7.42 16.13
N THR A 676 9.35 -7.44 16.65
CA THR A 676 8.59 -6.23 17.00
C THR A 676 8.02 -6.40 18.41
N PHE A 677 8.34 -5.46 19.30
CA PHE A 677 8.06 -5.49 20.74
C PHE A 677 7.02 -4.44 21.16
#